data_ecfbf4a92e42072b2740f3ec5b245159
#
_entry.id   ecfbf4a92e42072b2740f3ec5b245159
#
_cell.length_a   1.000
_cell.length_b   1.000
_cell.length_c   1.000
_cell.angle_alpha   90.00
_cell.angle_beta   90.00
_cell.angle_gamma   90.00
#
_symmetry.space_group_name_H-M   'P 1'
#
loop_
_entity.id
_entity.type
_entity.pdbx_description
1 polymer ?
#
loop_
_entity_poly.entity_id
_entity_poly.type
_entity_poly.pdbx_seq_one_letter_code
_entity_poly.pdbx_strand_id
1 'polypeptide(L)'
;MRTLASVVALALAAAAPPAAAADTVHYRLSATLDPAAHRITVAGTMRGPDGKEQPVSVDKVIHHPIEAQGEDYARGFAETTGTIQSEGVFLSGASDWYPRWGDALVTFDLTVTLPAGWSAISQGKRSKNGDQVRFSCEQPQEEIWLIAGQWKETTRKLEELETSALLRERDDALAAKYLDATATYIAMYSKLLGPYPYAKFALVENFWETGYGMPSFTLLGGKVIRLPFIITSSYPHEILHNWFGNGIYVDPKSGNWSEGLTAYLADHMFAEQNGGGAAYRQETLQKYADYAAHAKDFPLSEFRERHSPSTEAVGYGKSLMLFHMMRREIGDAAFVKALRTLYQEKRFSRSSFDDLKSAFATASGKNLNASFAPWVTRTGAPQLRARDVQAALHGDEWRVTGTIEQTQAEEPYTLAIPIALTLEGKDTATQTVVRTTGKETSFVLTAKEKPLRLDVDPEFDLFRVLDVEEAPPALSGAFGAEACTMILPAGVNPEVLTAYQQMANAWNEGRATPMKVVTDAELAELPQTGSVWVAGFENKFAKAAAAALEPYHASVTRTGDRAVVRVARRSKGSADVIAFVAAPHAVQLSGLARKLPHYHKYSYLAFEGDEPVNVEKGRWPVTDSPMTALFAAGDVPMAKLATRDPLAELPPAFSKERMLATVNALAAPAMKGRGQKTPELDRAAEMIASAMKDAGLEVLPADPEMKNVVGVLRGAKPEWKESSVVVGAHYDHLGMPQDAKMFPGADDNASGIAVLLELARQMAGSGKPSRTVIFVAFTGEEAGLLGSKRYVAAPSPWPANKTIGMVNLDTVGRLASGKILVLGAGSADEWIHIVNGAGYVTGAPVSAVMNDPGGSDQKTFIEAGVPAVQLFTGANADYHQPTDTPDKIDGAGLVKVAAVTRELVAYLAERDRPLTSKLGGAASKTAAAPSGERRASLGSIPDYEFPGPGVRITGTTPGSPAEKAGLKEGDVITKLGATSVATLRDLSEALKALAPGDTVDVTVLRDGQSITVPATLAAR
;
A
#
# COMPACT_ATOMS: atom_id res chain seq x y z
N MET A 1 -22.50 -33.28 -21.56
CA MET A 1 -23.89 -33.55 -21.14
C MET A 1 -24.08 -32.97 -19.76
N ARG A 2 -24.99 -31.97 -19.70
CA ARG A 2 -25.65 -31.39 -18.53
C ARG A 2 -24.80 -30.86 -17.35
N THR A 3 -24.54 -29.60 -17.44
CA THR A 3 -24.49 -28.49 -16.47
C THR A 3 -25.38 -28.69 -15.24
N LEU A 4 -24.80 -28.56 -14.06
CA LEU A 4 -25.52 -28.15 -12.85
C LEU A 4 -25.16 -26.70 -12.56
N ALA A 5 -26.01 -25.79 -12.97
CA ALA A 5 -26.05 -24.43 -12.48
C ALA A 5 -26.86 -24.45 -11.18
N SER A 6 -26.21 -24.27 -10.06
CA SER A 6 -26.89 -24.04 -8.79
C SER A 6 -27.25 -22.54 -8.70
N VAL A 7 -28.49 -22.25 -9.05
CA VAL A 7 -29.14 -20.95 -8.81
C VAL A 7 -29.42 -20.89 -7.31
N VAL A 8 -28.66 -20.07 -6.57
CA VAL A 8 -29.05 -19.61 -5.24
C VAL A 8 -30.03 -18.46 -5.43
N ALA A 9 -31.32 -18.77 -5.38
CA ALA A 9 -32.36 -17.77 -5.29
C ALA A 9 -32.28 -17.11 -3.91
N LEU A 10 -31.72 -15.88 -3.83
CA LEU A 10 -31.88 -15.01 -2.66
C LEU A 10 -33.34 -14.56 -2.62
N ALA A 11 -34.10 -15.10 -1.68
CA ALA A 11 -35.43 -14.61 -1.37
C ALA A 11 -35.31 -13.17 -0.85
N LEU A 12 -35.72 -12.18 -1.64
CA LEU A 12 -36.05 -10.84 -1.18
C LEU A 12 -37.25 -10.93 -0.23
N ALA A 13 -36.94 -11.08 1.07
CA ALA A 13 -37.96 -10.74 2.08
C ALA A 13 -38.06 -9.20 2.04
N ALA A 14 -39.19 -8.72 1.50
CA ALA A 14 -39.59 -7.33 1.69
C ALA A 14 -39.72 -7.09 3.19
N ALA A 15 -38.67 -6.59 3.82
CA ALA A 15 -38.73 -6.13 5.21
C ALA A 15 -39.71 -4.96 5.25
N ALA A 16 -40.70 -5.04 6.13
CA ALA A 16 -41.59 -3.93 6.43
C ALA A 16 -40.74 -2.68 6.72
N PRO A 17 -41.15 -1.48 6.30
CA PRO A 17 -40.44 -0.27 6.59
C PRO A 17 -40.32 -0.13 8.12
N PRO A 18 -39.13 0.26 8.66
CA PRO A 18 -38.99 0.48 10.08
C PRO A 18 -39.97 1.58 10.53
N ALA A 19 -40.49 1.43 11.71
CA ALA A 19 -41.42 2.38 12.34
C ALA A 19 -40.71 3.68 12.79
N ALA A 20 -40.20 4.46 11.84
CA ALA A 20 -39.52 5.75 12.10
C ALA A 20 -40.26 6.91 11.41
N ALA A 21 -41.57 6.91 11.39
CA ALA A 21 -42.35 7.97 10.73
C ALA A 21 -42.68 9.17 11.64
N ALA A 22 -42.36 9.16 12.93
CA ALA A 22 -42.87 10.19 13.84
C ALA A 22 -42.13 11.53 13.80
N ASP A 23 -40.86 11.57 13.37
CA ASP A 23 -40.00 12.78 13.38
C ASP A 23 -39.37 13.14 12.04
N THR A 24 -40.01 12.74 10.93
CA THR A 24 -39.48 12.97 9.58
C THR A 24 -40.21 14.08 8.87
N VAL A 25 -39.46 14.99 8.22
CA VAL A 25 -40.03 16.06 7.35
C VAL A 25 -39.90 15.65 5.89
N HIS A 26 -40.97 15.78 5.15
CA HIS A 26 -40.97 15.50 3.71
C HIS A 26 -40.99 16.80 2.87
N TYR A 27 -40.03 16.94 1.96
CA TYR A 27 -39.92 18.08 1.06
C TYR A 27 -40.31 17.69 -0.37
N ARG A 28 -41.07 18.57 -1.03
CA ARG A 28 -41.27 18.59 -2.48
C ARG A 28 -40.75 19.89 -3.06
N LEU A 29 -39.59 19.85 -3.69
CA LEU A 29 -38.87 21.07 -4.08
C LEU A 29 -38.61 21.10 -5.58
N SER A 30 -38.73 22.30 -6.16
CA SER A 30 -38.24 22.63 -7.50
C SER A 30 -37.17 23.70 -7.34
N ALA A 31 -35.95 23.41 -7.71
CA ALA A 31 -34.81 24.31 -7.63
C ALA A 31 -34.35 24.72 -9.04
N THR A 32 -33.97 25.96 -9.21
CA THR A 32 -33.35 26.47 -10.45
C THR A 32 -32.00 27.07 -10.08
N LEU A 33 -30.94 26.63 -10.75
CA LEU A 33 -29.58 27.10 -10.55
C LEU A 33 -29.14 28.08 -11.61
N ASP A 34 -28.58 29.21 -11.17
CA ASP A 34 -27.88 30.21 -12.01
C ASP A 34 -26.44 30.40 -11.49
N PRO A 35 -25.50 29.57 -11.99
CA PRO A 35 -24.10 29.66 -11.55
C PRO A 35 -23.41 30.96 -11.85
N ALA A 36 -23.81 31.66 -12.93
CA ALA A 36 -23.22 32.95 -13.29
C ALA A 36 -23.63 34.06 -12.31
N ALA A 37 -24.83 33.98 -11.75
CA ALA A 37 -25.33 34.92 -10.74
C ALA A 37 -25.09 34.41 -9.31
N HIS A 38 -24.41 33.26 -9.12
CA HIS A 38 -24.24 32.58 -7.82
C HIS A 38 -25.56 32.32 -7.10
N ARG A 39 -26.65 32.08 -7.83
CA ARG A 39 -28.02 32.14 -7.33
C ARG A 39 -28.72 30.77 -7.43
N ILE A 40 -29.52 30.48 -6.41
CA ILE A 40 -30.53 29.41 -6.43
C ILE A 40 -31.90 29.97 -6.10
N THR A 41 -32.91 29.54 -6.88
CA THR A 41 -34.31 29.81 -6.59
C THR A 41 -34.99 28.49 -6.32
N VAL A 42 -35.65 28.35 -5.16
CA VAL A 42 -36.35 27.12 -4.73
C VAL A 42 -37.79 27.42 -4.43
N ALA A 43 -38.69 26.61 -4.98
CA ALA A 43 -40.13 26.67 -4.67
C ALA A 43 -40.67 25.29 -4.39
N GLY A 44 -41.69 25.18 -3.55
CA GLY A 44 -42.28 23.89 -3.26
C GLY A 44 -43.03 23.87 -1.95
N THR A 45 -43.05 22.71 -1.31
CA THR A 45 -43.71 22.50 -0.02
C THR A 45 -42.86 21.64 0.89
N MET A 46 -43.01 21.81 2.20
CA MET A 46 -42.55 20.89 3.22
C MET A 46 -43.71 20.44 4.10
N ARG A 47 -43.72 19.15 4.46
CA ARG A 47 -44.69 18.58 5.37
C ARG A 47 -43.99 18.13 6.64
N GLY A 48 -44.30 18.80 7.76
CA GLY A 48 -43.72 18.50 9.06
C GLY A 48 -44.23 17.18 9.67
N PRO A 49 -43.66 16.76 10.80
CA PRO A 49 -44.11 15.59 11.56
C PRO A 49 -45.58 15.67 12.03
N ASP A 50 -46.06 16.87 12.22
CA ASP A 50 -47.46 17.17 12.56
C ASP A 50 -48.45 17.01 11.37
N GLY A 51 -47.94 16.62 10.21
CA GLY A 51 -48.72 16.40 8.98
C GLY A 51 -49.10 17.67 8.25
N LYS A 52 -48.74 18.87 8.76
CA LYS A 52 -49.09 20.16 8.12
C LYS A 52 -48.12 20.46 6.99
N GLU A 53 -48.69 20.89 5.87
CA GLU A 53 -47.92 21.32 4.72
C GLU A 53 -47.71 22.84 4.77
N GLN A 54 -46.47 23.25 4.52
CA GLN A 54 -46.03 24.66 4.51
C GLN A 54 -45.37 24.96 3.16
N PRO A 55 -45.60 26.14 2.59
CA PRO A 55 -44.93 26.51 1.36
C PRO A 55 -43.46 26.80 1.60
N VAL A 56 -42.62 26.41 0.61
CA VAL A 56 -41.19 26.73 0.57
C VAL A 56 -40.96 27.70 -0.57
N SER A 57 -40.31 28.83 -0.26
CA SER A 57 -39.87 29.81 -1.26
C SER A 57 -38.55 30.40 -0.80
N VAL A 58 -37.47 30.11 -1.54
CA VAL A 58 -36.12 30.64 -1.28
C VAL A 58 -35.60 31.24 -2.58
N ASP A 59 -35.04 32.47 -2.49
CA ASP A 59 -34.30 33.11 -3.56
C ASP A 59 -33.00 33.65 -2.96
N LYS A 60 -31.88 32.98 -3.20
CA LYS A 60 -30.65 33.25 -2.46
C LYS A 60 -29.42 33.24 -3.37
N VAL A 61 -28.51 34.15 -3.09
CA VAL A 61 -27.15 34.16 -3.61
C VAL A 61 -26.28 33.42 -2.59
N ILE A 62 -25.58 32.39 -3.03
CA ILE A 62 -24.73 31.54 -2.17
C ILE A 62 -23.34 31.45 -2.78
N HIS A 63 -22.40 32.13 -2.14
CA HIS A 63 -21.01 32.14 -2.56
C HIS A 63 -20.11 32.26 -1.33
N HIS A 64 -20.11 31.19 -0.50
CA HIS A 64 -19.19 31.11 0.62
C HIS A 64 -17.80 30.73 0.12
N PRO A 65 -16.74 31.30 0.71
CA PRO A 65 -15.38 30.94 0.32
C PRO A 65 -15.11 29.45 0.54
N ILE A 66 -14.23 28.91 -0.31
CA ILE A 66 -13.67 27.58 -0.13
C ILE A 66 -12.37 27.79 0.63
N GLU A 67 -12.37 27.50 1.92
CA GLU A 67 -11.25 27.77 2.83
C GLU A 67 -10.55 26.46 3.22
N ALA A 68 -9.22 26.51 3.28
CA ALA A 68 -8.45 25.42 3.85
C ALA A 68 -8.78 25.32 5.35
N GLN A 69 -9.17 24.14 5.81
CA GLN A 69 -9.49 23.88 7.21
C GLN A 69 -8.38 23.09 7.90
N GLY A 70 -8.13 23.45 9.18
CA GLY A 70 -7.30 22.70 10.12
C GLY A 70 -5.83 23.06 10.11
N GLU A 71 -5.16 22.60 11.15
CA GLU A 71 -3.70 22.67 11.33
C GLU A 71 -2.96 21.66 10.44
N ASP A 72 -3.66 20.90 9.60
CA ASP A 72 -3.08 19.82 8.78
C ASP A 72 -2.66 20.37 7.41
N TYR A 73 -1.54 21.10 7.37
CA TYR A 73 -0.87 21.51 6.15
C TYR A 73 -0.46 20.32 5.24
N ALA A 74 -0.55 19.08 5.75
CA ALA A 74 -0.22 17.88 4.99
C ALA A 74 -1.30 17.51 3.97
N ARG A 75 -2.56 17.91 4.13
CA ARG A 75 -3.65 17.50 3.24
C ARG A 75 -4.24 18.58 2.36
N GLY A 76 -4.12 19.86 2.70
CA GLY A 76 -4.58 20.97 1.85
C GLY A 76 -6.03 20.86 1.41
N PHE A 77 -6.90 20.17 2.17
CA PHE A 77 -8.32 20.12 1.91
C PHE A 77 -8.96 21.46 2.26
N ALA A 78 -9.85 21.89 1.40
CA ALA A 78 -10.62 23.08 1.61
C ALA A 78 -12.09 22.72 1.70
N GLU A 79 -12.84 23.43 2.56
CA GLU A 79 -14.25 23.19 2.83
C GLU A 79 -15.07 24.44 2.64
N THR A 80 -16.36 24.25 2.42
CA THR A 80 -17.35 25.31 2.37
C THR A 80 -18.71 24.78 2.82
N THR A 81 -19.52 25.62 3.48
CA THR A 81 -20.91 25.28 3.80
C THR A 81 -21.79 25.33 2.56
N GLY A 82 -21.39 26.07 1.52
CA GLY A 82 -22.09 26.12 0.25
C GLY A 82 -21.56 27.19 -0.70
N THR A 83 -21.44 26.81 -1.96
CA THR A 83 -21.02 27.73 -3.02
C THR A 83 -21.67 27.37 -4.36
N ILE A 84 -22.01 28.41 -5.12
CA ILE A 84 -22.51 28.32 -6.48
C ILE A 84 -21.55 29.12 -7.35
N GLN A 85 -20.83 28.42 -8.25
CA GLN A 85 -19.80 29.00 -9.12
C GLN A 85 -19.93 28.47 -10.55
N SER A 86 -19.28 29.14 -11.50
CA SER A 86 -19.18 28.68 -12.89
C SER A 86 -18.52 27.30 -13.04
N GLU A 87 -17.62 26.96 -12.12
CA GLU A 87 -16.88 25.69 -12.06
C GLU A 87 -17.69 24.54 -11.49
N GLY A 88 -18.70 24.85 -10.64
CA GLY A 88 -19.53 23.85 -9.98
C GLY A 88 -20.37 24.42 -8.84
N VAL A 89 -21.26 23.59 -8.33
CA VAL A 89 -22.16 23.90 -7.21
C VAL A 89 -21.98 22.84 -6.13
N PHE A 90 -21.85 23.29 -4.89
CA PHE A 90 -21.89 22.47 -3.70
C PHE A 90 -22.79 23.11 -2.66
N LEU A 91 -23.87 22.45 -2.27
CA LEU A 91 -24.83 22.94 -1.31
C LEU A 91 -25.13 21.87 -0.26
N SER A 92 -24.79 22.16 0.99
CA SER A 92 -25.24 21.44 2.19
C SER A 92 -26.50 22.08 2.78
N GLY A 93 -27.13 21.43 3.74
CA GLY A 93 -28.20 22.04 4.52
C GLY A 93 -27.77 23.30 5.31
N ALA A 94 -26.49 23.36 5.69
CA ALA A 94 -25.91 24.52 6.37
C ALA A 94 -25.83 25.78 5.49
N SER A 95 -25.93 25.66 4.17
CA SER A 95 -26.00 26.81 3.26
C SER A 95 -27.41 27.47 3.21
N ASP A 96 -28.40 26.91 3.90
CA ASP A 96 -29.79 27.38 3.97
C ASP A 96 -30.44 27.58 2.56
N TRP A 97 -30.13 26.69 1.63
CA TRP A 97 -30.76 26.74 0.30
C TRP A 97 -32.19 26.19 0.30
N TYR A 98 -32.60 25.57 1.42
CA TYR A 98 -33.96 25.20 1.76
C TYR A 98 -34.17 25.38 3.28
N PRO A 99 -35.42 25.65 3.76
CA PRO A 99 -35.66 25.81 5.19
C PRO A 99 -35.50 24.45 5.92
N ARG A 100 -34.76 24.44 7.03
CA ARG A 100 -34.54 23.24 7.85
C ARG A 100 -35.53 23.20 9.02
N TRP A 101 -35.92 21.98 9.43
CA TRP A 101 -36.82 21.77 10.58
C TRP A 101 -36.04 21.17 11.77
N GLY A 102 -35.29 22.03 12.43
CA GLY A 102 -34.42 21.57 13.54
C GLY A 102 -33.50 20.40 13.15
N ASP A 103 -33.46 19.38 13.97
CA ASP A 103 -32.65 18.16 13.76
C ASP A 103 -33.46 17.00 13.16
N ALA A 104 -34.66 17.25 12.64
CA ALA A 104 -35.49 16.21 12.05
C ALA A 104 -34.83 15.61 10.81
N LEU A 105 -34.98 14.28 10.64
CA LEU A 105 -34.56 13.62 9.42
C LEU A 105 -35.50 14.01 8.26
N VAL A 106 -34.99 14.03 7.04
CA VAL A 106 -35.72 14.49 5.85
C VAL A 106 -35.86 13.39 4.81
N THR A 107 -37.02 13.37 4.15
CA THR A 107 -37.25 12.68 2.87
C THR A 107 -37.63 13.71 1.83
N PHE A 108 -37.40 13.44 0.55
CA PHE A 108 -37.66 14.49 -0.43
C PHE A 108 -37.89 13.98 -1.85
N ASP A 109 -38.66 14.78 -2.59
CA ASP A 109 -38.71 14.83 -4.05
C ASP A 109 -38.13 16.16 -4.50
N LEU A 110 -37.03 16.14 -5.21
CA LEU A 110 -36.30 17.33 -5.69
C LEU A 110 -36.21 17.31 -7.21
N THR A 111 -36.67 18.38 -7.84
CA THR A 111 -36.46 18.65 -9.28
C THR A 111 -35.50 19.82 -9.41
N VAL A 112 -34.39 19.66 -10.12
CA VAL A 112 -33.38 20.70 -10.34
C VAL A 112 -33.36 21.06 -11.82
N THR A 113 -33.57 22.32 -12.14
CA THR A 113 -33.38 22.89 -13.48
C THR A 113 -31.97 23.50 -13.56
N LEU A 114 -31.23 23.09 -14.59
CA LEU A 114 -29.80 23.36 -14.74
C LEU A 114 -29.51 24.15 -16.03
N PRO A 115 -28.40 24.89 -16.12
CA PRO A 115 -27.91 25.40 -17.37
C PRO A 115 -27.59 24.28 -18.38
N ALA A 116 -27.59 24.60 -19.66
CA ALA A 116 -27.28 23.64 -20.72
C ALA A 116 -25.88 23.01 -20.50
N GLY A 117 -25.79 21.70 -20.65
CA GLY A 117 -24.57 20.92 -20.46
C GLY A 117 -24.22 20.58 -19.01
N TRP A 118 -25.01 21.06 -18.05
CA TRP A 118 -24.83 20.73 -16.63
C TRP A 118 -25.56 19.45 -16.25
N SER A 119 -25.16 18.88 -15.13
CA SER A 119 -25.81 17.77 -14.47
C SER A 119 -25.79 17.98 -12.95
N ALA A 120 -26.58 17.21 -12.22
CA ALA A 120 -26.60 17.27 -10.76
C ALA A 120 -26.55 15.87 -10.15
N ILE A 121 -26.11 15.82 -8.89
CA ILE A 121 -26.15 14.66 -8.02
C ILE A 121 -26.70 15.05 -6.64
N SER A 122 -27.48 14.16 -6.06
CA SER A 122 -28.05 14.25 -4.72
C SER A 122 -28.33 12.80 -4.23
N GLN A 123 -28.86 12.64 -3.03
CA GLN A 123 -29.30 11.33 -2.52
C GLN A 123 -30.49 10.80 -3.30
N GLY A 124 -30.82 9.54 -3.06
CA GLY A 124 -32.01 8.88 -3.61
C GLY A 124 -31.88 8.46 -5.06
N LYS A 125 -33.01 8.03 -5.63
CA LYS A 125 -33.13 7.59 -7.02
C LYS A 125 -33.08 8.81 -7.95
N ARG A 126 -32.23 8.73 -8.96
CA ARG A 126 -31.97 9.81 -9.93
C ARG A 126 -32.63 9.52 -11.26
N SER A 127 -33.21 10.55 -11.90
CA SER A 127 -33.63 10.50 -13.30
C SER A 127 -33.33 11.84 -13.98
N LYS A 128 -32.98 11.81 -15.26
CA LYS A 128 -32.64 13.01 -16.04
C LYS A 128 -33.54 13.10 -17.27
N ASN A 129 -34.06 14.31 -17.52
CA ASN A 129 -34.85 14.62 -18.70
C ASN A 129 -34.48 16.04 -19.21
N GLY A 130 -33.64 16.10 -20.25
CA GLY A 130 -33.10 17.33 -20.77
C GLY A 130 -32.20 18.05 -19.76
N ASP A 131 -32.56 19.29 -19.44
CA ASP A 131 -31.90 20.17 -18.45
C ASP A 131 -32.45 19.98 -17.01
N GLN A 132 -33.41 19.09 -16.83
CA GLN A 132 -33.97 18.77 -15.52
C GLN A 132 -33.44 17.43 -15.00
N VAL A 133 -33.02 17.45 -13.72
CA VAL A 133 -32.66 16.23 -12.97
C VAL A 133 -33.59 16.11 -11.77
N ARG A 134 -34.17 14.94 -11.59
CA ARG A 134 -35.07 14.62 -10.47
C ARG A 134 -34.42 13.61 -9.54
N PHE A 135 -34.65 13.84 -8.25
CA PHE A 135 -34.27 12.94 -7.17
C PHE A 135 -35.50 12.62 -6.33
N SER A 136 -35.67 11.32 -5.99
CA SER A 136 -36.68 10.86 -5.06
C SER A 136 -35.97 10.05 -3.98
N CYS A 137 -36.02 10.51 -2.73
CA CYS A 137 -35.39 9.92 -1.58
C CYS A 137 -36.43 9.61 -0.51
N GLU A 138 -36.85 8.35 -0.45
CA GLU A 138 -37.79 7.84 0.56
C GLU A 138 -37.11 7.45 1.87
N GLN A 139 -35.80 7.20 1.83
CA GLN A 139 -34.99 6.92 3.02
C GLN A 139 -34.78 8.20 3.79
N PRO A 140 -35.04 8.22 5.11
CA PRO A 140 -34.73 9.37 5.96
C PRO A 140 -33.24 9.75 5.86
N GLN A 141 -32.94 11.02 5.67
CA GLN A 141 -31.62 11.61 5.53
C GLN A 141 -31.42 12.68 6.60
N GLU A 142 -30.16 13.00 6.95
CA GLU A 142 -29.89 14.10 7.88
C GLU A 142 -30.10 15.48 7.24
N GLU A 143 -29.84 15.58 5.92
CA GLU A 143 -30.02 16.81 5.12
C GLU A 143 -30.18 16.49 3.64
N ILE A 144 -30.48 17.50 2.83
CA ILE A 144 -30.51 17.38 1.36
C ILE A 144 -29.24 18.00 0.80
N TRP A 145 -28.43 17.19 0.15
CA TRP A 145 -27.26 17.62 -0.59
C TRP A 145 -27.62 17.95 -2.03
N LEU A 146 -27.05 19.02 -2.59
CA LEU A 146 -27.16 19.32 -4.01
C LEU A 146 -25.80 19.72 -4.57
N ILE A 147 -25.26 18.84 -5.41
CA ILE A 147 -23.99 19.04 -6.11
C ILE A 147 -24.32 19.15 -7.60
N ALA A 148 -23.77 20.14 -8.31
CA ALA A 148 -23.98 20.26 -9.74
C ALA A 148 -22.70 20.71 -10.46
N GLY A 149 -22.58 20.34 -11.73
CA GLY A 149 -21.42 20.70 -12.53
C GLY A 149 -21.50 20.15 -13.95
N GLN A 150 -20.43 20.38 -14.70
CA GLN A 150 -20.28 19.84 -16.05
C GLN A 150 -19.42 18.58 -15.97
N TRP A 151 -20.03 17.41 -16.18
CA TRP A 151 -19.35 16.14 -16.16
C TRP A 151 -19.57 15.31 -17.41
N LYS A 152 -18.60 14.47 -17.72
CA LYS A 152 -18.72 13.31 -18.62
C LYS A 152 -19.10 12.12 -17.76
N GLU A 153 -20.30 11.61 -17.97
CA GLU A 153 -20.89 10.56 -17.15
C GLU A 153 -20.74 9.20 -17.84
N THR A 154 -20.20 8.22 -17.11
CA THR A 154 -20.16 6.81 -17.48
C THR A 154 -20.97 6.03 -16.46
N THR A 155 -22.01 5.32 -16.91
CA THR A 155 -22.93 4.59 -16.03
C THR A 155 -22.88 3.09 -16.33
N ARG A 156 -22.98 2.29 -15.26
CA ARG A 156 -23.09 0.82 -15.33
C ARG A 156 -24.18 0.36 -14.39
N LYS A 157 -24.98 -0.62 -14.83
CA LYS A 157 -25.98 -1.26 -13.98
C LYS A 157 -25.41 -2.55 -13.38
N LEU A 158 -25.50 -2.70 -12.06
CA LEU A 158 -25.10 -3.87 -11.29
C LEU A 158 -26.39 -4.45 -10.66
N GLU A 159 -27.00 -5.43 -11.28
CA GLU A 159 -28.35 -5.93 -10.90
C GLU A 159 -29.35 -4.76 -10.81
N GLU A 160 -29.82 -4.42 -9.61
CA GLU A 160 -30.74 -3.30 -9.40
C GLU A 160 -30.04 -1.99 -9.03
N LEU A 161 -28.72 -2.03 -8.76
CA LEU A 161 -27.93 -0.87 -8.39
C LEU A 161 -27.39 -0.15 -9.63
N GLU A 162 -27.62 1.15 -9.75
CA GLU A 162 -26.97 2.00 -10.73
C GLU A 162 -25.65 2.54 -10.17
N THR A 163 -24.55 2.35 -10.90
CA THR A 163 -23.25 2.93 -10.55
C THR A 163 -22.79 3.88 -11.63
N SER A 164 -22.24 5.04 -11.23
CA SER A 164 -21.80 6.08 -12.16
C SER A 164 -20.45 6.67 -11.78
N ALA A 165 -19.68 7.04 -12.78
CA ALA A 165 -18.50 7.89 -12.63
C ALA A 165 -18.74 9.21 -13.39
N LEU A 166 -18.73 10.32 -12.68
CA LEU A 166 -18.93 11.66 -13.19
C LEU A 166 -17.58 12.40 -13.18
N LEU A 167 -16.89 12.41 -14.33
CA LEU A 167 -15.57 13.03 -14.47
C LEU A 167 -15.68 14.37 -15.21
N ARG A 168 -14.89 15.36 -14.83
CA ARG A 168 -14.89 16.68 -15.48
C ARG A 168 -14.44 16.60 -16.93
N GLU A 169 -13.49 15.73 -17.22
CA GLU A 169 -13.05 15.41 -18.56
C GLU A 169 -13.31 13.92 -18.86
N ARG A 170 -13.40 13.57 -20.15
CA ARG A 170 -13.62 12.20 -20.55
C ARG A 170 -12.36 11.36 -20.33
N ASP A 171 -12.46 10.40 -19.44
CA ASP A 171 -11.43 9.39 -19.15
C ASP A 171 -12.11 8.04 -18.92
N ASP A 172 -12.32 7.31 -20.01
CA ASP A 172 -13.07 6.04 -19.98
C ASP A 172 -12.31 4.95 -19.19
N ALA A 173 -10.97 5.00 -19.15
CA ALA A 173 -10.16 4.05 -18.40
C ALA A 173 -10.25 4.29 -16.89
N LEU A 174 -10.14 5.54 -16.46
CA LEU A 174 -10.31 5.92 -15.05
C LEU A 174 -11.73 5.61 -14.57
N ALA A 175 -12.75 5.93 -15.37
CA ALA A 175 -14.14 5.62 -15.06
C ALA A 175 -14.35 4.11 -14.90
N ALA A 176 -13.85 3.29 -15.83
CA ALA A 176 -13.95 1.83 -15.75
C ALA A 176 -13.30 1.29 -14.49
N LYS A 177 -12.08 1.74 -14.16
CA LYS A 177 -11.31 1.34 -12.97
C LYS A 177 -12.10 1.57 -11.69
N TYR A 178 -12.70 2.75 -11.54
CA TYR A 178 -13.52 3.07 -10.35
C TYR A 178 -14.85 2.33 -10.31
N LEU A 179 -15.51 2.11 -11.45
CA LEU A 179 -16.75 1.34 -11.50
C LEU A 179 -16.54 -0.15 -11.16
N ASP A 180 -15.40 -0.73 -11.57
CA ASP A 180 -15.02 -2.09 -11.18
C ASP A 180 -14.74 -2.19 -9.68
N ALA A 181 -14.00 -1.23 -9.13
CA ALA A 181 -13.74 -1.14 -7.70
C ALA A 181 -15.03 -0.95 -6.89
N THR A 182 -15.94 -0.08 -7.35
CA THR A 182 -17.25 0.12 -6.74
C THR A 182 -18.03 -1.19 -6.64
N ALA A 183 -18.12 -1.94 -7.75
CA ALA A 183 -18.81 -3.23 -7.78
C ALA A 183 -18.20 -4.22 -6.78
N THR A 184 -16.89 -4.30 -6.74
CA THR A 184 -16.13 -5.19 -5.87
C THR A 184 -16.33 -4.86 -4.38
N TYR A 185 -16.19 -3.59 -4.00
CA TYR A 185 -16.32 -3.16 -2.61
C TYR A 185 -17.77 -3.25 -2.11
N ILE A 186 -18.75 -2.86 -2.91
CA ILE A 186 -20.17 -2.99 -2.55
C ILE A 186 -20.53 -4.46 -2.36
N ALA A 187 -20.08 -5.37 -3.23
CA ALA A 187 -20.31 -6.80 -3.06
C ALA A 187 -19.67 -7.35 -1.78
N MET A 188 -18.42 -6.99 -1.48
CA MET A 188 -17.72 -7.41 -0.27
C MET A 188 -18.44 -6.93 0.99
N TYR A 189 -18.75 -5.63 1.09
CA TYR A 189 -19.43 -5.07 2.27
C TYR A 189 -20.88 -5.55 2.38
N SER A 190 -21.59 -5.76 1.27
CA SER A 190 -22.94 -6.36 1.31
C SER A 190 -22.91 -7.77 1.88
N LYS A 191 -21.89 -8.57 1.53
CA LYS A 191 -21.67 -9.90 2.10
C LYS A 191 -21.30 -9.83 3.58
N LEU A 192 -20.49 -8.86 3.99
CA LEU A 192 -20.01 -8.70 5.37
C LEU A 192 -21.12 -8.15 6.30
N LEU A 193 -21.84 -7.12 5.89
CA LEU A 193 -22.69 -6.28 6.75
C LEU A 193 -24.18 -6.39 6.45
N GLY A 194 -24.55 -6.73 5.23
CA GLY A 194 -25.92 -6.71 4.72
C GLY A 194 -26.06 -5.81 3.49
N PRO A 195 -27.23 -5.79 2.83
CA PRO A 195 -27.41 -5.17 1.52
C PRO A 195 -27.07 -3.69 1.52
N TYR A 196 -26.53 -3.21 0.41
CA TYR A 196 -26.26 -1.79 0.17
C TYR A 196 -27.56 -0.96 0.32
N PRO A 197 -27.56 0.17 1.05
CA PRO A 197 -28.81 0.81 1.47
C PRO A 197 -29.49 1.69 0.41
N TYR A 198 -28.83 2.03 -0.69
CA TYR A 198 -29.31 2.99 -1.67
C TYR A 198 -29.54 2.37 -3.04
N ALA A 199 -30.30 3.06 -3.92
CA ALA A 199 -30.57 2.62 -5.27
C ALA A 199 -29.44 2.93 -6.29
N LYS A 200 -28.50 3.79 -5.92
CA LYS A 200 -27.35 4.17 -6.75
C LYS A 200 -26.10 4.37 -5.91
N PHE A 201 -24.94 4.32 -6.59
CA PHE A 201 -23.70 4.89 -6.08
C PHE A 201 -22.99 5.67 -7.18
N ALA A 202 -22.48 6.87 -6.88
CA ALA A 202 -21.74 7.66 -7.85
C ALA A 202 -20.39 8.13 -7.31
N LEU A 203 -19.33 7.96 -8.12
CA LEU A 203 -18.09 8.70 -7.96
C LEU A 203 -18.22 10.03 -8.68
N VAL A 204 -17.90 11.13 -8.01
CA VAL A 204 -18.02 12.48 -8.58
C VAL A 204 -16.69 13.23 -8.44
N GLU A 205 -16.12 13.63 -9.56
CA GLU A 205 -14.95 14.53 -9.56
C GLU A 205 -15.38 15.95 -9.20
N ASN A 206 -14.90 16.40 -8.03
CA ASN A 206 -15.19 17.72 -7.51
C ASN A 206 -14.33 18.80 -8.19
N PHE A 207 -14.75 20.05 -8.13
CA PHE A 207 -14.04 21.18 -8.74
C PHE A 207 -12.97 21.80 -7.83
N TRP A 208 -12.81 21.31 -6.60
CA TRP A 208 -11.65 21.55 -5.73
C TRP A 208 -11.20 20.25 -5.07
N GLU A 209 -10.00 20.27 -4.48
CA GLU A 209 -9.44 19.06 -3.83
C GLU A 209 -10.19 18.77 -2.53
N THR A 210 -10.80 17.60 -2.47
CA THR A 210 -11.62 17.13 -1.34
C THR A 210 -11.73 15.60 -1.35
N GLY A 211 -12.23 15.03 -0.23
CA GLY A 211 -12.58 13.63 -0.06
C GLY A 211 -13.78 13.52 0.90
N TYR A 212 -14.99 13.31 0.36
CA TYR A 212 -16.23 13.21 1.15
C TYR A 212 -17.02 11.96 0.79
N GLY A 213 -17.35 11.16 1.80
CA GLY A 213 -18.34 10.08 1.72
C GLY A 213 -19.75 10.58 1.94
N MET A 214 -20.47 10.78 0.85
CA MET A 214 -21.85 11.25 0.87
C MET A 214 -22.85 10.10 0.78
N PRO A 215 -24.11 10.28 1.23
CA PRO A 215 -25.14 9.26 1.04
C PRO A 215 -25.37 8.93 -0.43
N SER A 216 -25.00 7.74 -0.84
CA SER A 216 -25.10 7.20 -2.23
C SER A 216 -24.16 7.81 -3.28
N PHE A 217 -23.14 8.57 -2.87
CA PHE A 217 -22.07 9.05 -3.77
C PHE A 217 -20.83 9.47 -2.96
N THR A 218 -19.71 9.68 -3.63
CA THR A 218 -18.51 10.26 -3.04
C THR A 218 -17.99 11.39 -3.91
N LEU A 219 -17.44 12.43 -3.27
CA LEU A 219 -16.77 13.54 -3.94
C LEU A 219 -15.27 13.40 -3.73
N LEU A 220 -14.52 13.30 -4.82
CA LEU A 220 -13.05 13.31 -4.81
C LEU A 220 -12.51 14.44 -5.68
N GLY A 221 -11.49 15.13 -5.22
CA GLY A 221 -10.81 16.16 -5.97
C GLY A 221 -10.10 15.63 -7.22
N GLY A 222 -9.89 16.51 -8.20
CA GLY A 222 -9.35 16.12 -9.50
C GLY A 222 -7.95 15.52 -9.46
N LYS A 223 -7.10 15.96 -8.53
CA LYS A 223 -5.76 15.37 -8.33
C LYS A 223 -5.85 14.06 -7.53
N VAL A 224 -6.69 14.04 -6.48
CA VAL A 224 -6.87 12.88 -5.61
C VAL A 224 -7.35 11.67 -6.39
N ILE A 225 -8.39 11.84 -7.22
CA ILE A 225 -8.99 10.73 -8.00
C ILE A 225 -7.99 10.05 -8.95
N ARG A 226 -6.89 10.74 -9.33
CA ARG A 226 -5.86 10.23 -10.23
C ARG A 226 -4.66 9.61 -9.52
N LEU A 227 -4.61 9.69 -8.18
CA LEU A 227 -3.57 9.00 -7.41
C LEU A 227 -3.86 7.49 -7.40
N PRO A 228 -2.91 6.65 -7.78
CA PRO A 228 -3.16 5.22 -8.01
C PRO A 228 -3.58 4.47 -6.74
N PHE A 229 -3.18 4.94 -5.56
CA PHE A 229 -3.47 4.29 -4.29
C PHE A 229 -4.85 4.64 -3.70
N ILE A 230 -5.49 5.71 -4.13
CA ILE A 230 -6.80 6.15 -3.59
C ILE A 230 -7.86 5.06 -3.74
N ILE A 231 -7.81 4.34 -4.86
CA ILE A 231 -8.80 3.30 -5.15
C ILE A 231 -8.73 2.11 -4.18
N THR A 232 -7.58 1.89 -3.54
CA THR A 232 -7.36 0.81 -2.56
C THR A 232 -7.22 1.30 -1.11
N SER A 233 -7.30 2.61 -0.88
CA SER A 233 -7.21 3.22 0.45
C SER A 233 -8.47 4.03 0.77
N SER A 234 -8.53 5.31 0.41
CA SER A 234 -9.65 6.20 0.77
C SER A 234 -10.97 5.79 0.10
N TYR A 235 -10.94 5.27 -1.12
CA TYR A 235 -12.18 4.97 -1.84
C TYR A 235 -13.06 3.89 -1.19
N PRO A 236 -12.56 2.73 -0.72
CA PRO A 236 -13.37 1.79 0.04
C PRO A 236 -13.83 2.34 1.40
N HIS A 237 -13.09 3.26 2.03
CA HIS A 237 -13.48 3.98 3.21
C HIS A 237 -14.76 4.81 2.94
N GLU A 238 -14.75 5.63 1.88
CA GLU A 238 -15.90 6.45 1.50
C GLU A 238 -17.11 5.60 1.05
N ILE A 239 -16.90 4.46 0.42
CA ILE A 239 -17.98 3.52 0.10
C ILE A 239 -18.61 2.94 1.37
N LEU A 240 -17.79 2.56 2.35
CA LEU A 240 -18.27 1.95 3.59
C LEU A 240 -19.12 2.91 4.42
N HIS A 241 -18.88 4.21 4.34
CA HIS A 241 -19.73 5.22 4.97
C HIS A 241 -21.20 5.09 4.58
N ASN A 242 -21.54 4.45 3.44
CA ASN A 242 -22.95 4.18 3.12
C ASN A 242 -23.63 3.19 4.06
N TRP A 243 -22.88 2.40 4.85
CA TRP A 243 -23.42 1.59 5.95
C TRP A 243 -23.32 2.33 7.29
N PHE A 244 -22.18 2.95 7.59
CA PHE A 244 -21.89 3.61 8.85
C PHE A 244 -21.52 5.09 8.64
N GLY A 245 -22.35 5.99 9.15
CA GLY A 245 -22.30 7.42 8.92
C GLY A 245 -23.46 7.89 8.04
N ASN A 246 -23.68 7.24 6.88
CA ASN A 246 -24.78 7.59 5.95
C ASN A 246 -25.91 6.56 5.89
N GLY A 247 -25.69 5.35 6.37
CA GLY A 247 -26.72 4.28 6.46
C GLY A 247 -27.26 4.10 7.87
N ILE A 248 -26.40 4.28 8.87
CA ILE A 248 -26.74 4.51 10.28
C ILE A 248 -26.07 5.83 10.64
N TYR A 249 -26.85 6.81 11.09
CA TYR A 249 -26.34 8.12 11.43
C TYR A 249 -25.71 8.15 12.82
N VAL A 250 -24.75 9.03 13.01
CA VAL A 250 -24.15 9.26 14.33
C VAL A 250 -25.09 10.08 15.20
N ASP A 251 -25.34 9.67 16.44
CA ASP A 251 -25.97 10.54 17.43
C ASP A 251 -24.98 11.66 17.81
N PRO A 252 -25.26 12.93 17.52
CA PRO A 252 -24.36 14.04 17.80
C PRO A 252 -23.93 14.17 19.26
N LYS A 253 -24.71 13.62 20.18
CA LYS A 253 -24.41 13.63 21.62
C LYS A 253 -23.43 12.54 22.05
N SER A 254 -23.25 11.52 21.24
CA SER A 254 -22.47 10.33 21.59
C SER A 254 -21.00 10.37 21.14
N GLY A 255 -20.63 11.26 20.23
CA GLY A 255 -19.36 11.25 19.53
C GLY A 255 -19.39 10.47 18.20
N ASN A 256 -18.55 10.86 17.27
CA ASN A 256 -18.51 10.28 15.93
C ASN A 256 -17.74 8.95 15.93
N TRP A 257 -18.48 7.86 16.15
CA TRP A 257 -17.96 6.50 16.10
C TRP A 257 -17.75 5.97 14.68
N SER A 258 -18.43 6.59 13.70
CA SER A 258 -18.44 6.04 12.34
C SER A 258 -17.08 6.08 11.66
N GLU A 259 -16.27 7.11 11.91
CA GLU A 259 -14.93 7.25 11.35
C GLU A 259 -13.99 6.14 11.82
N GLY A 260 -13.98 5.86 13.14
CA GLY A 260 -13.13 4.79 13.68
C GLY A 260 -13.58 3.40 13.24
N LEU A 261 -14.89 3.14 13.12
CA LEU A 261 -15.41 1.87 12.63
C LEU A 261 -15.13 1.70 11.13
N THR A 262 -15.27 2.76 10.36
CA THR A 262 -14.96 2.77 8.93
C THR A 262 -13.47 2.58 8.69
N ALA A 263 -12.60 3.28 9.41
CA ALA A 263 -11.16 3.07 9.37
C ALA A 263 -10.76 1.63 9.75
N TYR A 264 -11.47 1.00 10.71
CA TYR A 264 -11.23 -0.40 11.07
C TYR A 264 -11.63 -1.38 9.99
N LEU A 265 -12.82 -1.21 9.38
CA LEU A 265 -13.38 -2.13 8.39
C LEU A 265 -12.98 -1.82 6.94
N ALA A 266 -12.29 -0.70 6.69
CA ALA A 266 -11.66 -0.37 5.41
C ALA A 266 -10.14 -0.37 5.57
N ASP A 267 -9.55 0.71 6.08
CA ASP A 267 -8.10 0.94 6.06
C ASP A 267 -7.31 -0.18 6.74
N HIS A 268 -7.68 -0.52 8.00
CA HIS A 268 -7.03 -1.60 8.74
C HIS A 268 -7.32 -2.98 8.14
N MET A 269 -8.58 -3.26 7.72
CA MET A 269 -8.93 -4.57 7.17
C MET A 269 -8.17 -4.85 5.87
N PHE A 270 -7.97 -3.87 4.99
CA PHE A 270 -7.15 -4.03 3.79
C PHE A 270 -5.67 -4.23 4.13
N ALA A 271 -5.15 -3.54 5.15
CA ALA A 271 -3.82 -3.82 5.66
C ALA A 271 -3.72 -5.26 6.21
N GLU A 272 -4.73 -5.75 6.93
CA GLU A 272 -4.81 -7.11 7.47
C GLU A 272 -4.85 -8.16 6.33
N GLN A 273 -5.63 -7.94 5.26
CA GLN A 273 -5.65 -8.81 4.06
C GLN A 273 -4.27 -8.97 3.42
N ASN A 274 -3.43 -7.94 3.49
CA ASN A 274 -2.08 -7.91 2.94
C ASN A 274 -1.00 -8.32 3.96
N GLY A 275 -1.39 -8.84 5.15
CA GLY A 275 -0.47 -9.24 6.23
C GLY A 275 0.13 -8.07 7.01
N GLY A 276 -0.32 -6.83 6.76
CA GLY A 276 0.18 -5.60 7.39
C GLY A 276 -0.62 -5.12 8.60
N GLY A 277 -1.58 -5.89 9.11
CA GLY A 277 -2.49 -5.45 10.18
C GLY A 277 -1.77 -5.03 11.47
N ALA A 278 -0.77 -5.80 11.92
CA ALA A 278 0.03 -5.47 13.11
C ALA A 278 0.84 -4.17 12.92
N ALA A 279 1.44 -4.00 11.75
CA ALA A 279 2.18 -2.77 11.42
C ALA A 279 1.26 -1.55 11.38
N TYR A 280 0.05 -1.69 10.83
CA TYR A 280 -0.95 -0.62 10.81
C TYR A 280 -1.34 -0.20 12.24
N ARG A 281 -1.57 -1.16 13.15
CA ARG A 281 -1.87 -0.88 14.56
C ARG A 281 -0.70 -0.22 15.26
N GLN A 282 0.53 -0.69 15.06
CA GLN A 282 1.74 -0.05 15.60
C GLN A 282 1.86 1.41 15.15
N GLU A 283 1.63 1.71 13.87
CA GLU A 283 1.62 3.07 13.34
C GLU A 283 0.54 3.94 13.97
N THR A 284 -0.65 3.37 14.20
CA THR A 284 -1.77 4.03 14.88
C THR A 284 -1.41 4.40 16.33
N LEU A 285 -0.80 3.47 17.07
CA LEU A 285 -0.36 3.70 18.45
C LEU A 285 0.78 4.73 18.50
N GLN A 286 1.73 4.66 17.58
CA GLN A 286 2.83 5.64 17.50
C GLN A 286 2.28 7.05 17.20
N LYS A 287 1.32 7.16 16.27
CA LYS A 287 0.65 8.43 15.97
C LYS A 287 -0.05 9.01 17.20
N TYR A 288 -0.73 8.18 17.97
CA TYR A 288 -1.34 8.60 19.22
C TYR A 288 -0.30 9.08 20.24
N ALA A 289 0.78 8.31 20.45
CA ALA A 289 1.86 8.68 21.37
C ALA A 289 2.51 10.02 21.00
N ASP A 290 2.75 10.25 19.69
CA ASP A 290 3.47 11.42 19.22
C ASP A 290 2.61 12.70 19.13
N TYR A 291 1.29 12.58 18.87
CA TYR A 291 0.42 13.74 18.62
C TYR A 291 -0.64 14.02 19.69
N ALA A 292 -1.06 13.02 20.48
CA ALA A 292 -2.21 13.16 21.35
C ALA A 292 -1.97 12.85 22.84
N ALA A 293 -1.10 11.89 23.16
CA ALA A 293 -1.04 11.19 24.44
C ALA A 293 -0.90 12.04 25.72
N HIS A 294 -0.40 13.27 25.64
CA HIS A 294 -0.09 14.05 26.85
C HIS A 294 -1.08 15.17 27.13
N ALA A 295 -1.29 16.10 26.21
CA ALA A 295 -2.09 17.31 26.45
C ALA A 295 -3.24 17.51 25.47
N LYS A 296 -3.32 16.70 24.42
CA LYS A 296 -4.28 16.89 23.31
C LYS A 296 -5.27 15.74 23.16
N ASP A 297 -5.32 14.81 24.13
CA ASP A 297 -6.33 13.75 24.16
C ASP A 297 -7.66 14.26 24.70
N PHE A 298 -8.73 13.68 24.20
CA PHE A 298 -10.10 13.98 24.61
C PHE A 298 -10.95 12.70 24.57
N PRO A 299 -12.10 12.64 25.28
CA PRO A 299 -12.99 11.49 25.24
C PRO A 299 -13.55 11.25 23.83
N LEU A 300 -13.66 9.99 23.39
CA LEU A 300 -14.28 9.67 22.10
C LEU A 300 -15.71 10.21 21.97
N SER A 301 -16.43 10.34 23.09
CA SER A 301 -17.76 10.96 23.13
C SER A 301 -17.78 12.43 22.70
N GLU A 302 -16.65 13.11 22.72
CA GLU A 302 -16.49 14.50 22.31
C GLU A 302 -15.98 14.66 20.86
N PHE A 303 -15.54 13.59 20.22
CA PHE A 303 -15.09 13.61 18.83
C PHE A 303 -16.24 13.96 17.89
N ARG A 304 -16.05 14.93 17.02
CA ARG A 304 -17.02 15.33 15.99
C ARG A 304 -16.45 15.11 14.60
N GLU A 305 -15.32 15.72 14.32
CA GLU A 305 -14.64 15.69 13.03
C GLU A 305 -13.14 15.89 13.23
N ARG A 306 -12.38 15.68 12.14
CA ARG A 306 -10.94 15.80 12.15
C ARG A 306 -10.50 17.20 11.77
N HIS A 307 -9.70 17.83 12.64
CA HIS A 307 -9.11 19.16 12.40
C HIS A 307 -7.57 19.15 12.46
N SER A 308 -6.97 18.14 13.07
CA SER A 308 -5.54 18.09 13.35
C SER A 308 -5.03 16.65 13.44
N PRO A 309 -3.71 16.43 13.43
CA PRO A 309 -3.14 15.11 13.68
C PRO A 309 -3.57 14.49 15.01
N SER A 310 -3.77 15.31 16.06
CA SER A 310 -4.24 14.82 17.37
C SER A 310 -5.70 14.38 17.31
N THR A 311 -6.59 15.15 16.69
CA THR A 311 -8.00 14.75 16.52
C THR A 311 -8.14 13.50 15.65
N GLU A 312 -7.26 13.31 14.67
CA GLU A 312 -7.20 12.07 13.89
C GLU A 312 -6.69 10.89 14.72
N ALA A 313 -5.63 11.08 15.52
CA ALA A 313 -5.08 10.02 16.36
C ALA A 313 -6.10 9.50 17.39
N VAL A 314 -6.96 10.38 17.90
CA VAL A 314 -8.04 10.01 18.84
C VAL A 314 -9.28 9.54 18.09
N GLY A 315 -9.87 10.37 17.24
CA GLY A 315 -11.16 10.08 16.62
C GLY A 315 -11.15 8.87 15.70
N TYR A 316 -10.10 8.72 14.92
CA TYR A 316 -9.88 7.56 14.04
C TYR A 316 -9.09 6.47 14.76
N GLY A 317 -7.90 6.79 15.29
CA GLY A 317 -6.99 5.79 15.82
C GLY A 317 -7.46 5.10 17.10
N LYS A 318 -7.78 5.84 18.16
CA LYS A 318 -8.31 5.27 19.42
C LYS A 318 -9.63 4.55 19.20
N SER A 319 -10.51 5.11 18.35
CA SER A 319 -11.79 4.50 18.00
C SER A 319 -11.62 3.20 17.19
N LEU A 320 -10.75 3.18 16.18
CA LEU A 320 -10.40 1.97 15.43
C LEU A 320 -9.91 0.86 16.36
N MET A 321 -8.99 1.21 17.28
CA MET A 321 -8.43 0.25 18.22
C MET A 321 -9.46 -0.25 19.24
N LEU A 322 -10.44 0.57 19.62
CA LEU A 322 -11.58 0.11 20.43
C LEU A 322 -12.33 -1.02 19.71
N PHE A 323 -12.64 -0.86 18.42
CA PHE A 323 -13.32 -1.90 17.64
C PHE A 323 -12.44 -3.13 17.45
N HIS A 324 -11.13 -2.96 17.26
CA HIS A 324 -10.18 -4.08 17.22
C HIS A 324 -10.18 -4.86 18.54
N MET A 325 -10.04 -4.19 19.68
CA MET A 325 -10.07 -4.83 20.99
C MET A 325 -11.41 -5.54 21.24
N MET A 326 -12.53 -4.96 20.83
CA MET A 326 -13.83 -5.62 20.94
C MET A 326 -13.89 -6.88 20.08
N ARG A 327 -13.43 -6.84 18.83
CA ARG A 327 -13.33 -8.05 18.00
C ARG A 327 -12.49 -9.14 18.67
N ARG A 328 -11.36 -8.77 19.27
CA ARG A 328 -10.49 -9.72 20.01
C ARG A 328 -11.17 -10.28 21.28
N GLU A 329 -11.93 -9.47 21.95
CA GLU A 329 -12.65 -9.86 23.18
C GLU A 329 -13.82 -10.82 22.90
N ILE A 330 -14.62 -10.56 21.85
CA ILE A 330 -15.86 -11.31 21.59
C ILE A 330 -15.74 -12.34 20.46
N GLY A 331 -14.69 -12.24 19.65
CA GLY A 331 -14.45 -13.10 18.49
C GLY A 331 -15.16 -12.63 17.21
N ASP A 332 -14.64 -13.03 16.05
CA ASP A 332 -15.05 -12.56 14.73
C ASP A 332 -16.54 -12.79 14.44
N ALA A 333 -17.04 -13.99 14.73
CA ALA A 333 -18.44 -14.34 14.48
C ALA A 333 -19.42 -13.46 15.25
N ALA A 334 -19.15 -13.21 16.54
CA ALA A 334 -20.00 -12.35 17.38
C ALA A 334 -19.88 -10.88 16.95
N PHE A 335 -18.69 -10.43 16.59
CA PHE A 335 -18.44 -9.08 16.11
C PHE A 335 -19.22 -8.78 14.83
N VAL A 336 -19.11 -9.63 13.81
CA VAL A 336 -19.86 -9.48 12.55
C VAL A 336 -21.36 -9.58 12.78
N LYS A 337 -21.81 -10.50 13.62
CA LYS A 337 -23.22 -10.64 13.95
C LYS A 337 -23.77 -9.37 14.60
N ALA A 338 -23.04 -8.76 15.52
CA ALA A 338 -23.44 -7.51 16.17
C ALA A 338 -23.60 -6.37 15.16
N LEU A 339 -22.62 -6.18 14.25
CA LEU A 339 -22.68 -5.15 13.22
C LEU A 339 -23.87 -5.35 12.26
N ARG A 340 -24.12 -6.58 11.85
CA ARG A 340 -25.28 -6.92 11.00
C ARG A 340 -26.60 -6.63 11.68
N THR A 341 -26.73 -7.01 12.95
CA THR A 341 -27.95 -6.76 13.74
C THR A 341 -28.17 -5.26 13.92
N LEU A 342 -27.13 -4.53 14.30
CA LEU A 342 -27.20 -3.07 14.42
C LEU A 342 -27.62 -2.41 13.10
N TYR A 343 -27.01 -2.83 11.98
CA TYR A 343 -27.38 -2.31 10.67
C TYR A 343 -28.83 -2.61 10.29
N GLN A 344 -29.34 -3.80 10.59
CA GLN A 344 -30.75 -4.17 10.34
C GLN A 344 -31.72 -3.34 11.17
N GLU A 345 -31.41 -3.11 12.44
CA GLU A 345 -32.29 -2.45 13.41
C GLU A 345 -32.25 -0.92 13.35
N LYS A 346 -31.06 -0.34 13.04
CA LYS A 346 -30.81 1.10 13.10
C LYS A 346 -30.64 1.76 11.71
N ARG A 347 -30.86 1.05 10.63
CA ARG A 347 -30.72 1.64 9.28
C ARG A 347 -31.59 2.88 9.13
N PHE A 348 -31.00 3.98 8.66
CA PHE A 348 -31.59 5.32 8.53
C PHE A 348 -32.11 5.92 9.84
N SER A 349 -31.44 5.59 10.93
CA SER A 349 -31.67 6.21 12.22
C SER A 349 -30.36 6.50 12.94
N ARG A 350 -30.41 7.31 13.98
CA ARG A 350 -29.21 7.66 14.77
C ARG A 350 -28.84 6.55 15.74
N SER A 351 -27.54 6.37 15.92
CA SER A 351 -26.95 5.38 16.81
C SER A 351 -25.76 5.98 17.58
N SER A 352 -25.60 5.51 18.81
CA SER A 352 -24.59 5.95 19.77
C SER A 352 -23.51 4.89 19.99
N PHE A 353 -22.40 5.21 20.67
CA PHE A 353 -21.45 4.22 21.18
C PHE A 353 -22.13 3.21 22.13
N ASP A 354 -23.18 3.62 22.87
CA ASP A 354 -23.91 2.71 23.75
C ASP A 354 -24.76 1.70 22.95
N ASP A 355 -25.33 2.08 21.83
CA ASP A 355 -26.00 1.15 20.92
C ASP A 355 -25.03 0.09 20.39
N LEU A 356 -23.83 0.51 19.96
CA LEU A 356 -22.75 -0.39 19.53
C LEU A 356 -22.33 -1.36 20.64
N LYS A 357 -22.08 -0.84 21.85
CA LYS A 357 -21.76 -1.68 23.03
C LYS A 357 -22.86 -2.71 23.30
N SER A 358 -24.13 -2.28 23.24
CA SER A 358 -25.28 -3.13 23.46
C SER A 358 -25.41 -4.23 22.40
N ALA A 359 -25.15 -3.90 21.12
CA ALA A 359 -25.12 -4.88 20.03
C ALA A 359 -24.00 -5.92 20.22
N PHE A 360 -22.79 -5.49 20.59
CA PHE A 360 -21.67 -6.39 20.90
C PHE A 360 -21.96 -7.29 22.12
N ALA A 361 -22.50 -6.72 23.19
CA ALA A 361 -22.87 -7.46 24.39
C ALA A 361 -23.96 -8.52 24.10
N THR A 362 -24.98 -8.16 23.34
CA THR A 362 -26.07 -9.06 22.94
C THR A 362 -25.56 -10.20 22.06
N ALA A 363 -24.73 -9.89 21.07
CA ALA A 363 -24.22 -10.90 20.14
C ALA A 363 -23.27 -11.90 20.80
N SER A 364 -22.49 -11.46 21.79
CA SER A 364 -21.48 -12.27 22.51
C SER A 364 -21.98 -12.90 23.79
N GLY A 365 -23.07 -12.40 24.39
CA GLY A 365 -23.54 -12.78 25.71
C GLY A 365 -22.63 -12.30 26.86
N LYS A 366 -21.72 -11.35 26.61
CA LYS A 366 -20.75 -10.84 27.59
C LYS A 366 -21.17 -9.47 28.14
N ASN A 367 -20.80 -9.21 29.40
CA ASN A 367 -20.86 -7.85 29.95
C ASN A 367 -19.60 -7.07 29.52
N LEU A 368 -19.78 -6.08 28.65
CA LEU A 368 -18.70 -5.29 28.07
C LEU A 368 -18.53 -3.90 28.73
N ASN A 369 -19.24 -3.59 29.81
CA ASN A 369 -19.18 -2.27 30.42
C ASN A 369 -17.76 -1.87 30.86
N ALA A 370 -17.02 -2.77 31.48
CA ALA A 370 -15.67 -2.48 31.97
C ALA A 370 -14.62 -2.42 30.84
N SER A 371 -14.84 -3.15 29.74
CA SER A 371 -13.92 -3.21 28.61
C SER A 371 -14.27 -2.26 27.47
N PHE A 372 -15.42 -1.57 27.51
CA PHE A 372 -15.85 -0.64 26.46
C PHE A 372 -15.98 0.81 26.95
N ALA A 373 -16.77 1.06 28.00
CA ALA A 373 -17.14 2.41 28.41
C ALA A 373 -15.93 3.32 28.75
N PRO A 374 -14.87 2.85 29.44
CA PRO A 374 -13.72 3.69 29.74
C PRO A 374 -13.04 4.26 28.50
N TRP A 375 -13.03 3.54 27.38
CA TRP A 375 -12.42 4.01 26.13
C TRP A 375 -13.20 5.15 25.48
N VAL A 376 -14.52 5.20 25.70
CA VAL A 376 -15.39 6.24 25.14
C VAL A 376 -15.37 7.51 25.99
N THR A 377 -15.29 7.36 27.34
CA THR A 377 -15.53 8.46 28.26
C THR A 377 -14.28 9.02 28.93
N ARG A 378 -13.13 8.31 28.85
CA ARG A 378 -11.89 8.74 29.48
C ARG A 378 -10.86 9.20 28.44
N THR A 379 -10.05 10.15 28.86
CA THR A 379 -8.78 10.50 28.22
C THR A 379 -7.68 9.52 28.64
N GLY A 380 -6.55 9.55 27.94
CA GLY A 380 -5.40 8.70 28.22
C GLY A 380 -5.54 7.28 27.70
N ALA A 381 -4.50 6.51 27.91
CA ALA A 381 -4.40 5.11 27.55
C ALA A 381 -3.43 4.40 28.54
N PRO A 382 -3.53 3.07 28.72
CA PRO A 382 -2.60 2.33 29.56
C PRO A 382 -1.17 2.42 29.02
N GLN A 383 -0.22 2.46 29.96
CA GLN A 383 1.20 2.26 29.69
C GLN A 383 1.61 0.94 30.30
N LEU A 384 2.11 0.02 29.51
CA LEU A 384 2.42 -1.33 29.95
C LEU A 384 3.92 -1.57 30.05
N ARG A 385 4.29 -2.39 31.06
CA ARG A 385 5.65 -2.90 31.22
C ARG A 385 5.62 -4.32 31.74
N ALA A 386 6.47 -5.18 31.23
CA ALA A 386 6.74 -6.50 31.80
C ALA A 386 7.90 -6.38 32.80
N ARG A 387 7.73 -6.89 34.04
CA ARG A 387 8.76 -6.89 35.10
C ARG A 387 8.98 -8.28 35.65
N ASP A 388 10.19 -8.50 36.16
CA ASP A 388 10.58 -9.70 36.91
C ASP A 388 10.30 -11.00 36.14
N VAL A 389 10.44 -10.93 34.80
CA VAL A 389 10.16 -12.06 33.92
C VAL A 389 11.30 -13.08 34.00
N GLN A 390 11.02 -14.28 34.47
CA GLN A 390 12.02 -15.34 34.66
C GLN A 390 11.51 -16.67 34.14
N ALA A 391 12.43 -17.50 33.63
CA ALA A 391 12.13 -18.87 33.23
C ALA A 391 12.97 -19.84 34.09
N ALA A 392 12.32 -20.82 34.69
CA ALA A 392 12.98 -21.86 35.51
C ALA A 392 12.39 -23.25 35.21
N LEU A 393 13.23 -24.27 35.24
CA LEU A 393 12.82 -25.66 35.12
C LEU A 393 12.31 -26.17 36.47
N HIS A 394 11.07 -26.68 36.51
CA HIS A 394 10.46 -27.29 37.66
C HIS A 394 10.05 -28.72 37.34
N GLY A 395 10.84 -29.70 37.79
CA GLY A 395 10.65 -31.08 37.36
C GLY A 395 10.98 -31.25 35.89
N ASP A 396 9.99 -31.62 35.09
CA ASP A 396 10.09 -31.83 33.64
C ASP A 396 9.40 -30.73 32.83
N GLU A 397 8.89 -29.69 33.49
CA GLU A 397 8.23 -28.52 32.84
C GLU A 397 8.97 -27.22 33.15
N TRP A 398 9.10 -26.39 32.15
CA TRP A 398 9.53 -25.01 32.27
C TRP A 398 8.38 -24.13 32.79
N ARG A 399 8.69 -23.25 33.71
CA ARG A 399 7.77 -22.26 34.24
C ARG A 399 8.29 -20.87 33.98
N VAL A 400 7.50 -20.05 33.28
CA VAL A 400 7.80 -18.64 33.03
C VAL A 400 6.87 -17.84 33.96
N THR A 401 7.47 -17.01 34.81
CA THR A 401 6.75 -16.13 35.74
C THR A 401 7.10 -14.69 35.47
N GLY A 402 6.21 -13.77 35.75
CA GLY A 402 6.46 -12.34 35.60
C GLY A 402 5.25 -11.52 36.06
N THR A 403 5.39 -10.22 35.99
CA THR A 403 4.34 -9.27 36.33
C THR A 403 4.16 -8.26 35.19
N ILE A 404 2.92 -8.05 34.76
CA ILE A 404 2.55 -6.96 33.87
C ILE A 404 2.07 -5.79 34.74
N GLU A 405 2.66 -4.62 34.56
CA GLU A 405 2.34 -3.40 35.27
C GLU A 405 1.68 -2.39 34.33
N GLN A 406 0.66 -1.70 34.80
CA GLN A 406 0.10 -0.50 34.18
C GLN A 406 0.70 0.72 34.90
N THR A 407 1.61 1.42 34.24
CA THR A 407 2.48 2.47 34.85
C THR A 407 1.90 3.86 34.80
N GLN A 408 0.79 4.11 34.10
CA GLN A 408 0.11 5.41 34.04
C GLN A 408 -0.39 5.84 35.46
N ALA A 409 -0.49 7.14 35.66
CA ALA A 409 -0.95 7.71 36.92
C ALA A 409 -2.43 7.45 37.19
N GLU A 410 -3.25 7.41 36.15
CA GLU A 410 -4.69 7.26 36.18
C GLU A 410 -5.10 5.85 36.60
N GLU A 411 -6.41 5.67 36.84
CA GLU A 411 -7.01 4.38 37.17
C GLU A 411 -6.70 3.33 36.08
N PRO A 412 -6.38 2.09 36.47
CA PRO A 412 -6.05 1.03 35.53
C PRO A 412 -7.23 0.70 34.62
N TYR A 413 -6.89 0.18 33.44
CA TYR A 413 -7.85 -0.36 32.48
C TYR A 413 -8.03 -1.87 32.67
N THR A 414 -9.23 -2.36 32.40
CA THR A 414 -9.47 -3.79 32.26
C THR A 414 -8.98 -4.24 30.88
N LEU A 415 -7.95 -5.09 30.82
CA LEU A 415 -7.31 -5.50 29.58
C LEU A 415 -7.22 -7.02 29.46
N ALA A 416 -7.30 -7.50 28.22
CA ALA A 416 -6.99 -8.87 27.84
C ALA A 416 -5.67 -8.85 27.03
N ILE A 417 -4.55 -9.06 27.70
CA ILE A 417 -3.19 -8.83 27.17
C ILE A 417 -2.66 -10.10 26.51
N PRO A 418 -2.44 -10.09 25.18
CA PRO A 418 -1.81 -11.22 24.50
C PRO A 418 -0.35 -11.38 24.91
N ILE A 419 0.09 -12.62 25.10
CA ILE A 419 1.49 -12.99 25.33
C ILE A 419 1.87 -14.10 24.35
N ALA A 420 3.04 -13.99 23.77
CA ALA A 420 3.66 -15.01 22.93
C ALA A 420 4.94 -15.53 23.58
N LEU A 421 5.10 -16.85 23.59
CA LEU A 421 6.28 -17.53 24.13
C LEU A 421 6.97 -18.31 23.00
N THR A 422 8.18 -17.89 22.67
CA THR A 422 9.06 -18.61 21.72
C THR A 422 9.78 -19.71 22.45
N LEU A 423 9.68 -20.95 21.94
CA LEU A 423 10.21 -22.15 22.54
C LEU A 423 11.30 -22.79 21.66
N GLU A 424 12.27 -23.42 22.28
CA GLU A 424 13.36 -24.13 21.58
C GLU A 424 12.80 -25.20 20.66
N GLY A 425 13.24 -25.23 19.39
CA GLY A 425 12.82 -26.21 18.40
C GLY A 425 11.38 -26.07 17.91
N LYS A 426 10.71 -24.95 18.18
CA LYS A 426 9.36 -24.63 17.65
C LYS A 426 9.39 -23.45 16.71
N ASP A 427 8.82 -23.61 15.51
CA ASP A 427 8.68 -22.54 14.52
C ASP A 427 7.54 -21.57 14.84
N THR A 428 6.58 -22.00 15.68
CA THR A 428 5.40 -21.22 16.05
C THR A 428 5.40 -20.95 17.55
N ALA A 429 5.17 -19.70 17.93
CA ALA A 429 5.06 -19.29 19.33
C ALA A 429 3.78 -19.82 19.99
N THR A 430 3.90 -20.18 21.25
CA THR A 430 2.73 -20.47 22.09
C THR A 430 2.09 -19.17 22.53
N GLN A 431 0.81 -18.97 22.22
CA GLN A 431 0.08 -17.76 22.54
C GLN A 431 -0.92 -17.97 23.67
N THR A 432 -1.04 -16.99 24.57
CA THR A 432 -2.02 -16.96 25.64
C THR A 432 -2.48 -15.52 25.93
N VAL A 433 -3.48 -15.36 26.81
CA VAL A 433 -4.02 -14.06 27.19
C VAL A 433 -4.00 -13.94 28.72
N VAL A 434 -3.34 -12.89 29.21
CA VAL A 434 -3.38 -12.50 30.63
C VAL A 434 -4.43 -11.40 30.81
N ARG A 435 -5.36 -11.59 31.75
CA ARG A 435 -6.39 -10.59 32.04
C ARG A 435 -5.99 -9.77 33.25
N THR A 436 -6.07 -8.46 33.11
CA THR A 436 -5.80 -7.52 34.23
C THR A 436 -6.97 -6.60 34.49
N THR A 437 -7.18 -6.28 35.78
CA THR A 437 -8.15 -5.27 36.20
C THR A 437 -7.52 -4.28 37.18
N GLY A 438 -6.23 -4.45 37.51
CA GLY A 438 -5.47 -3.63 38.44
C GLY A 438 -4.18 -3.11 37.88
N LYS A 439 -3.42 -2.36 38.70
CA LYS A 439 -2.11 -1.81 38.29
C LYS A 439 -1.06 -2.88 38.05
N GLU A 440 -1.11 -4.00 38.75
CA GLU A 440 -0.18 -5.09 38.64
C GLU A 440 -0.92 -6.43 38.48
N THR A 441 -0.42 -7.29 37.62
CA THR A 441 -0.96 -8.63 37.41
C THR A 441 0.18 -9.61 37.20
N SER A 442 0.38 -10.53 38.14
CA SER A 442 1.35 -11.59 38.00
C SER A 442 0.80 -12.69 37.09
N PHE A 443 1.67 -13.31 36.30
CA PHE A 443 1.34 -14.44 35.44
C PHE A 443 2.29 -15.61 35.62
N VAL A 444 1.79 -16.80 35.33
CA VAL A 444 2.56 -18.05 35.28
C VAL A 444 2.19 -18.76 34.00
N LEU A 445 3.19 -19.07 33.16
CA LEU A 445 3.05 -19.89 31.95
C LEU A 445 3.87 -21.14 32.13
N THR A 446 3.41 -22.26 31.57
CA THR A 446 4.15 -23.53 31.60
C THR A 446 4.43 -23.99 30.16
N ALA A 447 5.59 -24.64 29.96
CA ALA A 447 5.99 -25.22 28.68
C ALA A 447 6.84 -26.47 28.92
N LYS A 448 6.77 -27.43 28.02
CA LYS A 448 7.66 -28.60 28.03
C LYS A 448 9.04 -28.26 27.46
N GLU A 449 9.05 -27.49 26.38
CA GLU A 449 10.27 -27.05 25.72
C GLU A 449 10.83 -25.82 26.43
N LYS A 450 12.14 -25.60 26.28
CA LYS A 450 12.86 -24.51 26.90
C LYS A 450 12.38 -23.17 26.32
N PRO A 451 11.95 -22.21 27.16
CA PRO A 451 11.62 -20.84 26.71
C PRO A 451 12.89 -20.11 26.27
N LEU A 452 12.81 -19.44 25.13
CA LEU A 452 13.89 -18.62 24.58
C LEU A 452 13.56 -17.12 24.66
N ARG A 453 12.28 -16.76 24.45
CA ARG A 453 11.80 -15.37 24.42
C ARG A 453 10.33 -15.30 24.79
N LEU A 454 9.94 -14.23 25.48
CA LEU A 454 8.55 -13.86 25.76
C LEU A 454 8.28 -12.46 25.23
N ASP A 455 7.17 -12.29 24.53
CA ASP A 455 6.69 -11.00 24.02
C ASP A 455 5.27 -10.71 24.54
N VAL A 456 5.06 -9.49 25.03
CA VAL A 456 3.77 -8.99 25.50
C VAL A 456 3.17 -8.09 24.42
N ASP A 457 1.92 -8.35 24.02
CA ASP A 457 1.21 -7.65 22.96
C ASP A 457 2.00 -7.55 21.63
N PRO A 458 2.50 -8.69 21.11
CA PRO A 458 3.44 -8.71 19.98
C PRO A 458 2.86 -8.21 18.66
N GLU A 459 1.53 -8.20 18.53
CA GLU A 459 0.82 -7.72 17.32
C GLU A 459 0.13 -6.38 17.53
N PHE A 460 0.41 -5.68 18.63
CA PHE A 460 -0.20 -4.37 18.95
C PHE A 460 -1.74 -4.43 18.98
N ASP A 461 -2.29 -5.45 19.64
CA ASP A 461 -3.74 -5.65 19.73
C ASP A 461 -4.42 -4.68 20.72
N LEU A 462 -3.66 -4.05 21.61
CA LEU A 462 -4.18 -3.16 22.63
C LEU A 462 -3.97 -1.70 22.26
N PHE A 463 -4.98 -0.87 22.50
CA PHE A 463 -4.78 0.57 22.50
C PHE A 463 -4.02 0.97 23.76
N ARG A 464 -2.82 1.48 23.61
CA ARG A 464 -1.93 1.88 24.69
C ARG A 464 -0.91 2.91 24.22
N VAL A 465 -0.32 3.64 25.14
CA VAL A 465 0.86 4.47 24.85
C VAL A 465 2.04 3.53 24.70
N LEU A 466 2.70 3.58 23.55
CA LEU A 466 3.95 2.83 23.33
C LEU A 466 5.05 3.42 24.21
N ASP A 467 5.84 2.55 24.86
CA ASP A 467 7.09 2.98 25.47
C ASP A 467 8.03 3.51 24.38
N VAL A 468 8.83 4.48 24.71
CA VAL A 468 9.78 5.08 23.76
C VAL A 468 10.78 4.07 23.18
N GLU A 469 11.03 2.98 23.91
CA GLU A 469 11.91 1.89 23.46
C GLU A 469 11.18 0.86 22.57
N GLU A 470 9.85 0.92 22.47
CA GLU A 470 9.06 0.04 21.59
C GLU A 470 8.88 0.56 20.17
N ALA A 471 9.11 1.85 19.96
CA ALA A 471 8.93 2.48 18.67
C ALA A 471 10.22 3.15 18.20
N PRO A 472 10.62 3.00 16.94
CA PRO A 472 11.77 3.73 16.43
C PRO A 472 11.47 5.23 16.44
N PRO A 473 12.48 6.09 16.67
CA PRO A 473 12.31 7.53 16.51
C PRO A 473 11.89 7.84 15.08
N ALA A 474 10.89 8.69 14.93
CA ALA A 474 10.31 9.02 13.62
C ALA A 474 10.04 10.52 13.49
N LEU A 475 9.77 10.97 12.27
CA LEU A 475 9.44 12.37 11.98
C LEU A 475 8.24 12.87 12.78
N SER A 476 7.26 12.00 13.10
CA SER A 476 6.12 12.34 13.95
C SER A 476 6.55 12.86 15.32
N GLY A 477 7.60 12.30 15.93
CA GLY A 477 8.16 12.79 17.20
C GLY A 477 8.73 14.20 17.12
N ALA A 478 9.21 14.65 15.94
CA ALA A 478 9.65 16.02 15.74
C ALA A 478 8.50 16.97 15.41
N PHE A 479 7.57 16.52 14.56
CA PHE A 479 6.39 17.32 14.18
C PHE A 479 5.36 17.45 15.33
N GLY A 480 5.18 16.41 16.14
CA GLY A 480 4.24 16.38 17.25
C GLY A 480 4.75 17.00 18.55
N ALA A 481 6.07 17.24 18.66
CA ALA A 481 6.69 17.78 19.88
C ALA A 481 6.10 19.14 20.29
N GLU A 482 5.72 19.26 21.56
CA GLU A 482 5.21 20.52 22.14
C GLU A 482 6.32 21.58 22.20
N ALA A 483 7.53 21.18 22.67
CA ALA A 483 8.69 22.02 22.67
C ALA A 483 9.64 21.59 21.53
N CYS A 484 9.79 22.44 20.53
CA CYS A 484 10.62 22.15 19.36
C CYS A 484 11.43 23.38 18.96
N THR A 485 12.71 23.18 18.64
CA THR A 485 13.59 24.23 18.11
C THR A 485 14.13 23.81 16.75
N MET A 486 13.98 24.66 15.74
CA MET A 486 14.62 24.48 14.44
C MET A 486 15.87 25.35 14.34
N ILE A 487 17.00 24.72 14.10
CA ILE A 487 18.33 25.36 14.08
C ILE A 487 18.82 25.42 12.64
N LEU A 488 18.88 26.63 12.09
CA LEU A 488 19.29 26.91 10.73
C LEU A 488 20.80 27.12 10.61
N PRO A 489 21.45 26.80 9.48
CA PRO A 489 22.87 26.98 9.28
C PRO A 489 23.20 28.45 8.96
N ALA A 490 23.89 29.20 9.84
CA ALA A 490 24.24 30.59 9.59
C ALA A 490 25.35 30.76 8.54
N GLY A 491 26.19 29.72 8.36
CA GLY A 491 27.37 29.78 7.49
C GLY A 491 27.15 29.46 6.01
N VAL A 492 25.88 29.37 5.56
CA VAL A 492 25.57 29.04 4.17
C VAL A 492 25.27 30.26 3.30
N ASN A 493 25.13 30.03 1.98
CA ASN A 493 24.65 31.07 1.05
C ASN A 493 23.28 31.64 1.51
N PRO A 494 23.07 32.97 1.42
CA PRO A 494 21.78 33.61 1.78
C PRO A 494 20.55 32.98 1.14
N GLU A 495 20.62 32.50 -0.10
CA GLU A 495 19.53 31.82 -0.79
C GLU A 495 19.14 30.52 -0.06
N VAL A 496 20.14 29.70 0.33
CA VAL A 496 19.93 28.46 1.07
C VAL A 496 19.34 28.75 2.46
N LEU A 497 19.87 29.77 3.16
CA LEU A 497 19.33 30.16 4.47
C LEU A 497 17.86 30.60 4.35
N THR A 498 17.54 31.41 3.34
CA THR A 498 16.17 31.84 3.06
C THR A 498 15.25 30.66 2.79
N ALA A 499 15.69 29.66 2.03
CA ALA A 499 14.90 28.49 1.74
C ALA A 499 14.62 27.63 3.00
N TYR A 500 15.60 27.46 3.91
CA TYR A 500 15.37 26.82 5.22
C TYR A 500 14.42 27.66 6.10
N GLN A 501 14.52 28.98 6.08
CA GLN A 501 13.58 29.85 6.81
C GLN A 501 12.16 29.71 6.29
N GLN A 502 11.99 29.64 4.97
CA GLN A 502 10.66 29.39 4.34
C GLN A 502 10.10 28.04 4.72
N MET A 503 10.95 26.99 4.74
CA MET A 503 10.53 25.66 5.20
C MET A 503 10.07 25.68 6.67
N ALA A 504 10.81 26.35 7.55
CA ALA A 504 10.46 26.50 8.96
C ALA A 504 9.14 27.27 9.14
N ASN A 505 8.93 28.33 8.35
CA ASN A 505 7.70 29.12 8.37
C ASN A 505 6.51 28.27 7.93
N ALA A 506 6.65 27.51 6.83
CA ALA A 506 5.61 26.60 6.34
C ALA A 506 5.23 25.52 7.38
N TRP A 507 6.19 25.01 8.14
CA TRP A 507 5.93 24.05 9.20
C TRP A 507 5.37 24.68 10.49
N ASN A 508 5.49 25.97 10.65
CA ASN A 508 4.90 26.73 11.77
C ASN A 508 3.49 27.21 11.48
N GLU A 509 3.10 27.28 10.21
CA GLU A 509 1.76 27.67 9.82
C GLU A 509 0.73 26.67 10.37
N GLY A 510 -0.24 27.17 11.13
CA GLY A 510 -1.29 26.35 11.75
C GLY A 510 -0.88 25.59 13.04
N ARG A 511 0.37 25.68 13.49
CA ARG A 511 0.75 25.05 14.77
C ARG A 511 0.23 25.87 15.96
N ALA A 512 -0.43 25.18 16.91
CA ALA A 512 -0.87 25.81 18.17
C ALA A 512 0.32 26.33 19.00
N THR A 513 1.46 25.59 18.99
CA THR A 513 2.72 26.00 19.58
C THR A 513 3.78 26.07 18.49
N PRO A 514 4.13 27.26 17.98
CA PRO A 514 5.14 27.41 16.96
C PRO A 514 6.53 26.92 17.42
N MET A 515 7.26 26.28 16.54
CA MET A 515 8.67 25.94 16.77
C MET A 515 9.49 27.21 16.90
N LYS A 516 10.42 27.23 17.82
CA LYS A 516 11.43 28.28 17.91
C LYS A 516 12.42 28.12 16.74
N VAL A 517 12.57 29.14 15.91
CA VAL A 517 13.51 29.15 14.80
C VAL A 517 14.69 30.05 15.15
N VAL A 518 15.90 29.49 15.11
CA VAL A 518 17.13 30.20 15.41
C VAL A 518 18.24 29.75 14.45
N THR A 519 19.28 30.54 14.33
CA THR A 519 20.52 30.11 13.64
C THR A 519 21.45 29.38 14.58
N ASP A 520 22.33 28.54 14.06
CA ASP A 520 23.36 27.86 14.83
C ASP A 520 24.41 28.85 15.43
N ALA A 521 24.55 30.04 14.85
CA ALA A 521 25.41 31.10 15.39
C ALA A 521 24.84 31.72 16.68
N GLU A 522 23.51 31.71 16.87
CA GLU A 522 22.85 32.29 18.06
C GLU A 522 22.86 31.35 19.27
N LEU A 523 23.23 30.10 19.10
CA LEU A 523 23.26 29.11 20.18
C LEU A 523 24.71 28.75 20.54
N ALA A 524 25.06 28.71 21.82
CA ALA A 524 26.32 28.16 22.28
C ALA A 524 26.27 26.62 22.25
N GLU A 525 25.18 26.03 22.69
CA GLU A 525 24.94 24.59 22.82
C GLU A 525 23.55 24.24 22.32
N LEU A 526 23.29 22.95 22.04
CA LEU A 526 21.95 22.46 21.75
C LEU A 526 21.02 22.74 22.96
N PRO A 527 19.73 23.09 22.71
CA PRO A 527 18.73 23.18 23.77
C PRO A 527 18.77 21.93 24.63
N GLN A 528 18.67 22.04 25.95
CA GLN A 528 18.78 20.88 26.85
C GLN A 528 17.52 20.02 26.85
N THR A 529 16.33 20.58 26.54
CA THR A 529 15.03 19.91 26.53
C THR A 529 14.31 20.18 25.22
N GLY A 530 13.34 19.35 24.88
CA GLY A 530 12.53 19.42 23.69
C GLY A 530 13.19 18.80 22.45
N SER A 531 12.41 18.54 21.44
CA SER A 531 12.91 18.05 20.16
C SER A 531 13.62 19.15 19.37
N VAL A 532 14.58 18.76 18.54
CA VAL A 532 15.33 19.73 17.73
C VAL A 532 15.40 19.28 16.26
N TRP A 533 15.25 20.25 15.35
CA TRP A 533 15.61 20.11 13.95
C TRP A 533 17.00 20.73 13.74
N VAL A 534 17.93 19.99 13.19
CA VAL A 534 19.23 20.49 12.74
C VAL A 534 19.21 20.54 11.23
N ALA A 535 19.15 21.75 10.65
CA ALA A 535 19.03 21.98 9.22
C ALA A 535 20.41 22.27 8.58
N GLY A 536 20.70 21.61 7.45
CA GLY A 536 21.90 21.84 6.64
C GLY A 536 23.12 21.02 7.03
N PHE A 537 23.88 20.60 6.02
CA PHE A 537 25.14 19.86 6.21
C PHE A 537 26.23 20.70 6.94
N GLU A 538 26.18 22.02 6.75
CA GLU A 538 27.14 23.01 7.29
C GLU A 538 26.78 23.45 8.70
N ASN A 539 25.65 22.99 9.26
CA ASN A 539 25.25 23.36 10.62
C ASN A 539 26.26 22.87 11.65
N LYS A 540 26.65 23.75 12.58
CA LYS A 540 27.66 23.39 13.59
C LYS A 540 27.23 22.24 14.50
N PHE A 541 25.92 22.00 14.62
CA PHE A 541 25.35 20.90 15.40
C PHE A 541 25.15 19.61 14.59
N ALA A 542 25.58 19.57 13.31
CA ALA A 542 25.50 18.33 12.50
C ALA A 542 26.31 17.18 13.15
N LYS A 543 27.41 17.48 13.83
CA LYS A 543 28.17 16.47 14.60
C LYS A 543 27.37 15.88 15.76
N ALA A 544 26.55 16.68 16.43
CA ALA A 544 25.67 16.19 17.51
C ALA A 544 24.55 15.31 16.97
N ALA A 545 23.98 15.68 15.82
CA ALA A 545 23.02 14.82 15.13
C ALA A 545 23.66 13.49 14.68
N ALA A 546 24.89 13.52 14.15
CA ALA A 546 25.63 12.31 13.80
C ALA A 546 25.89 11.40 15.02
N ALA A 547 26.30 11.98 16.17
CA ALA A 547 26.49 11.22 17.40
C ALA A 547 25.21 10.56 17.90
N ALA A 548 24.06 11.23 17.80
CA ALA A 548 22.75 10.64 18.14
C ALA A 548 22.34 9.49 17.21
N LEU A 549 22.91 9.43 16.00
CA LEU A 549 22.64 8.39 15.00
C LEU A 549 23.57 7.17 15.11
N GLU A 550 24.63 7.23 15.91
CA GLU A 550 25.59 6.11 16.09
C GLU A 550 24.89 4.79 16.49
N PRO A 551 23.89 4.76 17.41
CA PRO A 551 23.20 3.52 17.77
C PRO A 551 22.47 2.86 16.59
N TYR A 552 22.17 3.61 15.55
CA TYR A 552 21.48 3.14 14.35
C TYR A 552 22.43 2.88 13.18
N HIS A 553 23.76 2.97 13.40
CA HIS A 553 24.78 2.84 12.36
C HIS A 553 24.58 3.77 11.15
N ALA A 554 24.05 4.98 11.39
CA ALA A 554 23.69 5.95 10.37
C ALA A 554 24.54 7.22 10.42
N SER A 555 24.59 7.93 9.30
CA SER A 555 25.37 9.16 9.16
C SER A 555 24.56 10.31 8.58
N VAL A 556 25.08 11.53 8.77
CA VAL A 556 24.58 12.78 8.19
C VAL A 556 25.45 13.27 7.02
N THR A 557 26.29 12.40 6.48
CA THR A 557 27.24 12.77 5.43
C THR A 557 26.53 13.06 4.11
N ARG A 558 26.97 14.14 3.45
CA ARG A 558 26.51 14.46 2.09
C ARG A 558 26.96 13.38 1.11
N THR A 559 26.02 12.83 0.37
CA THR A 559 26.27 11.83 -0.68
C THR A 559 25.71 12.35 -2.00
N GLY A 560 26.56 12.89 -2.85
CA GLY A 560 26.15 13.47 -4.13
C GLY A 560 25.13 14.59 -3.98
N ASP A 561 24.06 14.54 -4.80
CA ASP A 561 22.98 15.53 -4.82
C ASP A 561 21.74 15.09 -4.03
N ARG A 562 21.90 14.13 -3.11
CA ARG A 562 20.82 13.63 -2.26
C ARG A 562 20.50 14.58 -1.12
N ALA A 563 19.24 14.95 -0.99
CA ALA A 563 18.73 15.50 0.25
C ALA A 563 18.47 14.35 1.22
N VAL A 564 18.79 14.53 2.49
CA VAL A 564 18.66 13.48 3.52
C VAL A 564 17.90 13.97 4.73
N VAL A 565 17.13 13.05 5.32
CA VAL A 565 16.45 13.25 6.60
C VAL A 565 16.74 12.06 7.49
N ARG A 566 17.16 12.32 8.73
CA ARG A 566 17.49 11.29 9.73
C ARG A 566 16.93 11.72 11.09
N VAL A 567 16.30 10.80 11.79
CA VAL A 567 15.74 11.05 13.12
C VAL A 567 16.34 10.08 14.12
N ALA A 568 16.79 10.60 15.25
CA ALA A 568 17.32 9.80 16.36
C ALA A 568 16.69 10.24 17.68
N ARG A 569 16.68 9.39 18.70
CA ARG A 569 16.39 9.81 20.08
C ARG A 569 17.53 10.75 20.58
N ARG A 570 17.19 11.74 21.37
CA ARG A 570 18.19 12.62 21.97
C ARG A 570 19.10 11.88 22.97
N SER A 571 18.51 10.93 23.69
CA SER A 571 19.17 9.97 24.57
C SER A 571 18.32 8.74 24.73
N LYS A 572 18.90 7.64 25.24
CA LYS A 572 18.12 6.43 25.57
C LYS A 572 16.99 6.77 26.54
N GLY A 573 15.80 6.26 26.27
CA GLY A 573 14.59 6.50 27.06
C GLY A 573 13.95 7.89 26.91
N SER A 574 14.48 8.76 26.04
CA SER A 574 13.91 10.08 25.79
C SER A 574 12.82 10.04 24.72
N ALA A 575 11.68 10.70 24.97
CA ALA A 575 10.69 10.96 23.93
C ALA A 575 11.16 12.03 22.93
N ASP A 576 12.01 12.95 23.37
CA ASP A 576 12.56 14.00 22.51
C ASP A 576 13.48 13.43 21.43
N VAL A 577 13.37 13.97 20.22
CA VAL A 577 14.17 13.55 19.06
C VAL A 577 15.08 14.67 18.57
N ILE A 578 16.16 14.26 17.92
CA ILE A 578 16.96 15.11 17.05
C ILE A 578 16.71 14.70 15.61
N ALA A 579 16.13 15.60 14.82
CA ALA A 579 15.84 15.40 13.42
C ALA A 579 16.82 16.23 12.58
N PHE A 580 17.58 15.55 11.74
CA PHE A 580 18.49 16.18 10.79
C PHE A 580 17.83 16.25 9.42
N VAL A 581 17.83 17.44 8.80
CA VAL A 581 17.33 17.65 7.43
C VAL A 581 18.33 18.46 6.64
N ALA A 582 18.83 17.92 5.53
CA ALA A 582 19.78 18.66 4.71
C ALA A 582 19.57 18.38 3.22
N ALA A 583 19.67 19.43 2.43
CA ALA A 583 19.58 19.37 0.97
C ALA A 583 20.80 20.06 0.34
N PRO A 584 21.41 19.49 -0.71
CA PRO A 584 22.51 20.11 -1.46
C PRO A 584 22.12 21.43 -2.13
N HIS A 585 20.87 21.59 -2.55
CA HIS A 585 20.38 22.72 -3.35
C HIS A 585 19.15 23.37 -2.71
N ALA A 586 19.09 24.70 -2.70
CA ALA A 586 17.97 25.47 -2.14
C ALA A 586 16.62 25.11 -2.78
N VAL A 587 16.60 24.83 -4.08
CA VAL A 587 15.37 24.49 -4.83
C VAL A 587 14.67 23.24 -4.28
N GLN A 588 15.41 22.28 -3.72
CA GLN A 588 14.85 21.06 -3.12
C GLN A 588 14.03 21.33 -1.85
N LEU A 589 14.37 22.38 -1.10
CA LEU A 589 13.78 22.65 0.22
C LEU A 589 12.29 22.96 0.17
N SER A 590 11.81 23.62 -0.88
CA SER A 590 10.38 23.89 -1.04
C SER A 590 9.56 22.62 -1.24
N GLY A 591 10.09 21.67 -2.01
CA GLY A 591 9.50 20.36 -2.19
C GLY A 591 9.54 19.50 -0.92
N LEU A 592 10.64 19.54 -0.18
CA LEU A 592 10.77 18.86 1.12
C LEU A 592 9.79 19.42 2.14
N ALA A 593 9.60 20.76 2.19
CA ALA A 593 8.65 21.40 3.10
C ALA A 593 7.23 20.83 2.93
N ARG A 594 6.80 20.62 1.69
CA ARG A 594 5.47 20.02 1.37
C ARG A 594 5.41 18.53 1.64
N LYS A 595 6.51 17.78 1.40
CA LYS A 595 6.49 16.31 1.38
C LYS A 595 6.74 15.69 2.76
N LEU A 596 7.65 16.23 3.57
CA LEU A 596 8.07 15.62 4.82
C LEU A 596 6.94 15.39 5.83
N PRO A 597 5.94 16.28 5.98
CA PRO A 597 4.81 16.00 6.85
C PRO A 597 4.05 14.70 6.52
N HIS A 598 4.07 14.24 5.26
CA HIS A 598 3.45 12.98 4.85
C HIS A 598 4.29 11.73 5.20
N TYR A 599 5.55 11.91 5.59
CA TYR A 599 6.49 10.81 5.92
C TYR A 599 6.61 10.58 7.41
N HIS A 600 5.66 11.02 8.20
CA HIS A 600 5.67 11.06 9.67
C HIS A 600 6.18 9.78 10.34
N LYS A 601 5.92 8.58 9.81
CA LYS A 601 6.28 7.29 10.42
C LYS A 601 7.73 6.86 10.20
N TYR A 602 8.48 7.55 9.35
CA TYR A 602 9.82 7.12 8.96
C TYR A 602 10.91 7.74 9.84
N SER A 603 11.96 6.94 10.11
CA SER A 603 13.14 7.34 10.83
C SER A 603 14.19 7.95 9.91
N TYR A 604 14.24 7.49 8.66
CA TYR A 604 15.18 7.97 7.66
C TYR A 604 14.58 8.04 6.27
N LEU A 605 15.03 9.05 5.52
CA LEU A 605 14.60 9.32 4.14
C LEU A 605 15.78 9.87 3.34
N ALA A 606 15.78 9.61 2.02
CA ALA A 606 16.60 10.34 1.08
C ALA A 606 15.78 10.70 -0.17
N PHE A 607 16.16 11.83 -0.78
CA PHE A 607 15.46 12.37 -1.95
C PHE A 607 16.47 12.82 -2.99
N GLU A 608 16.11 12.73 -4.27
CA GLU A 608 16.88 13.20 -5.42
C GLU A 608 16.09 14.15 -6.30
N GLY A 609 16.79 14.96 -7.10
CA GLY A 609 16.20 15.91 -8.05
C GLY A 609 15.76 17.23 -7.44
N ASP A 610 15.58 18.24 -8.29
CA ASP A 610 15.16 19.59 -7.90
C ASP A 610 13.75 19.60 -7.30
N GLU A 611 12.82 18.84 -7.88
CA GLU A 611 11.59 18.45 -7.22
C GLU A 611 11.84 17.12 -6.49
N PRO A 612 12.06 17.15 -5.15
CA PRO A 612 12.63 16.02 -4.42
C PRO A 612 11.79 14.76 -4.55
N VAL A 613 12.38 13.71 -5.07
CA VAL A 613 11.75 12.41 -5.19
C VAL A 613 12.35 11.45 -4.19
N ASN A 614 11.50 10.75 -3.44
CA ASN A 614 11.97 9.82 -2.42
C ASN A 614 12.64 8.59 -3.06
N VAL A 615 13.91 8.37 -2.73
CA VAL A 615 14.73 7.23 -3.20
C VAL A 615 15.10 6.26 -2.09
N GLU A 616 14.93 6.67 -0.82
CA GLU A 616 15.21 5.85 0.35
C GLU A 616 14.22 6.21 1.46
N LYS A 617 13.65 5.22 2.13
CA LYS A 617 12.83 5.42 3.32
C LYS A 617 12.84 4.17 4.19
N GLY A 618 12.79 4.36 5.50
CA GLY A 618 12.69 3.24 6.42
C GLY A 618 12.56 3.66 7.88
N ARG A 619 12.47 2.66 8.73
CA ARG A 619 12.40 2.79 10.18
C ARG A 619 13.61 2.08 10.79
N TRP A 620 14.19 2.64 11.86
CA TRP A 620 15.23 1.95 12.59
C TRP A 620 14.68 0.68 13.27
N PRO A 621 15.49 -0.37 13.43
CA PRO A 621 15.07 -1.54 14.19
C PRO A 621 14.85 -1.16 15.66
N VAL A 622 13.91 -1.84 16.31
CA VAL A 622 13.70 -1.80 17.75
C VAL A 622 14.53 -2.92 18.38
N THR A 623 15.43 -2.59 19.27
CA THR A 623 16.38 -3.56 19.89
C THR A 623 16.08 -3.84 21.37
N ASP A 624 15.46 -2.90 22.08
CA ASP A 624 15.22 -2.95 23.53
C ASP A 624 13.76 -2.58 23.82
N SER A 625 12.87 -3.55 23.91
CA SER A 625 11.49 -3.31 24.27
C SER A 625 11.21 -3.76 25.71
N PRO A 626 10.59 -2.93 26.56
CA PRO A 626 10.16 -3.34 27.91
C PRO A 626 9.03 -4.39 27.87
N MET A 627 8.52 -4.70 26.70
CA MET A 627 7.50 -5.71 26.45
C MET A 627 8.10 -7.05 26.01
N THR A 628 9.43 -7.17 25.98
CA THR A 628 10.14 -8.40 25.57
C THR A 628 11.08 -8.85 26.67
N ALA A 629 11.10 -10.16 26.96
CA ALA A 629 12.07 -10.78 27.85
C ALA A 629 12.80 -11.92 27.11
N LEU A 630 14.15 -11.90 27.14
CA LEU A 630 14.99 -12.93 26.53
C LEU A 630 15.50 -13.87 27.63
N PHE A 631 15.44 -15.19 27.39
CA PHE A 631 15.93 -16.26 28.28
C PHE A 631 17.17 -16.95 27.74
N ALA A 632 17.58 -16.66 26.53
CA ALA A 632 18.79 -17.15 25.89
C ALA A 632 19.71 -15.96 25.50
N ALA A 633 21.02 -16.25 25.41
CA ALA A 633 21.98 -15.26 24.96
C ALA A 633 21.92 -15.04 23.45
N GLY A 634 22.16 -13.82 23.02
CA GLY A 634 22.16 -13.42 21.60
C GLY A 634 20.79 -12.89 21.13
N ASP A 635 20.72 -12.59 19.86
CA ASP A 635 19.48 -12.15 19.20
C ASP A 635 18.59 -13.39 18.95
N VAL A 636 17.48 -13.45 19.66
CA VAL A 636 16.46 -14.50 19.51
C VAL A 636 15.25 -13.91 18.80
N PRO A 637 15.05 -14.22 17.51
CA PRO A 637 13.87 -13.78 16.82
C PRO A 637 12.60 -14.39 17.44
N MET A 638 11.51 -13.64 17.41
CA MET A 638 10.20 -14.15 17.82
C MET A 638 9.77 -15.25 16.83
N ALA A 639 9.29 -16.38 17.34
CA ALA A 639 8.71 -17.43 16.52
C ALA A 639 7.41 -16.93 15.85
N LYS A 640 7.03 -17.56 14.74
CA LYS A 640 5.82 -17.17 13.99
C LYS A 640 4.58 -17.20 14.88
N LEU A 641 3.75 -16.20 14.78
CA LEU A 641 2.45 -16.19 15.44
C LEU A 641 1.40 -16.94 14.60
N ALA A 642 0.34 -17.39 15.23
CA ALA A 642 -0.78 -17.99 14.52
C ALA A 642 -1.40 -17.00 13.53
N THR A 643 -1.60 -17.42 12.30
CA THR A 643 -2.22 -16.61 11.24
C THR A 643 -3.65 -16.23 11.64
N ARG A 644 -4.05 -15.00 11.35
CA ARG A 644 -5.39 -14.49 11.56
C ARG A 644 -6.05 -14.19 10.22
N ASP A 645 -7.28 -14.65 10.08
CA ASP A 645 -8.06 -14.36 8.88
C ASP A 645 -8.68 -12.96 8.98
N PRO A 646 -8.69 -12.17 7.90
CA PRO A 646 -9.42 -10.90 7.85
C PRO A 646 -10.94 -11.16 7.87
N LEU A 647 -11.73 -10.17 8.34
CA LEU A 647 -13.21 -10.28 8.40
C LEU A 647 -13.86 -10.43 7.03
N ALA A 648 -13.24 -9.92 5.99
CA ALA A 648 -13.62 -10.09 4.60
C ALA A 648 -12.37 -10.10 3.73
N GLU A 649 -12.49 -10.71 2.56
CA GLU A 649 -11.45 -10.72 1.54
C GLU A 649 -12.01 -10.19 0.23
N LEU A 650 -11.18 -9.46 -0.50
CA LEU A 650 -11.47 -9.12 -1.88
C LEU A 650 -11.40 -10.39 -2.74
N PRO A 651 -12.27 -10.52 -3.74
CA PRO A 651 -12.09 -11.59 -4.71
C PRO A 651 -10.70 -11.44 -5.34
N PRO A 652 -9.90 -12.53 -5.41
CA PRO A 652 -8.55 -12.45 -5.94
C PRO A 652 -8.60 -11.98 -7.40
N ALA A 653 -7.89 -10.88 -7.70
CA ALA A 653 -7.78 -10.37 -9.07
C ALA A 653 -7.08 -11.37 -10.00
N PHE A 654 -6.25 -12.25 -9.42
CA PHE A 654 -5.48 -13.27 -10.09
C PHE A 654 -5.73 -14.64 -9.46
N SER A 655 -5.91 -15.68 -10.26
CA SER A 655 -6.14 -17.03 -9.75
C SER A 655 -4.82 -17.78 -9.57
N LYS A 656 -4.48 -18.02 -8.30
CA LYS A 656 -3.38 -18.89 -7.91
C LYS A 656 -3.48 -20.27 -8.56
N GLU A 657 -4.68 -20.84 -8.57
CA GLU A 657 -4.95 -22.17 -9.09
C GLU A 657 -4.68 -22.26 -10.60
N ARG A 658 -5.11 -21.25 -11.38
CA ARG A 658 -4.82 -21.21 -12.83
C ARG A 658 -3.34 -21.03 -13.12
N MET A 659 -2.63 -20.18 -12.36
CA MET A 659 -1.19 -20.01 -12.53
C MET A 659 -0.43 -21.30 -12.19
N LEU A 660 -0.74 -21.95 -11.07
CA LEU A 660 -0.13 -23.24 -10.74
C LEU A 660 -0.50 -24.34 -11.75
N ALA A 661 -1.72 -24.35 -12.31
CA ALA A 661 -2.08 -25.27 -13.38
C ALA A 661 -1.25 -25.07 -14.63
N THR A 662 -0.96 -23.81 -15.01
CA THR A 662 -0.07 -23.46 -16.13
C THR A 662 1.34 -23.93 -15.87
N VAL A 663 1.91 -23.69 -14.68
CA VAL A 663 3.24 -24.21 -14.30
C VAL A 663 3.29 -25.72 -14.37
N ASN A 664 2.31 -26.41 -13.77
CA ASN A 664 2.22 -27.86 -13.80
C ASN A 664 2.14 -28.42 -15.23
N ALA A 665 1.41 -27.75 -16.12
CA ALA A 665 1.27 -28.17 -17.50
C ALA A 665 2.58 -28.00 -18.30
N LEU A 666 3.24 -26.87 -18.17
CA LEU A 666 4.49 -26.57 -18.88
C LEU A 666 5.69 -27.36 -18.34
N ALA A 667 5.78 -27.57 -17.02
CA ALA A 667 6.85 -28.32 -16.39
C ALA A 667 6.56 -29.84 -16.27
N ALA A 668 5.45 -30.30 -16.85
CA ALA A 668 5.07 -31.72 -16.82
C ALA A 668 6.13 -32.62 -17.49
N PRO A 669 6.30 -33.90 -17.03
CA PRO A 669 7.21 -34.86 -17.66
C PRO A 669 6.99 -35.04 -19.16
N ALA A 670 5.75 -34.94 -19.64
CA ALA A 670 5.39 -35.01 -21.05
C ALA A 670 5.94 -33.87 -21.89
N MET A 671 6.36 -32.76 -21.27
CA MET A 671 6.96 -31.60 -21.95
C MET A 671 8.50 -31.70 -22.06
N LYS A 672 9.09 -32.70 -21.46
CA LYS A 672 10.53 -33.01 -21.53
C LYS A 672 11.45 -31.80 -21.40
N GLY A 673 11.03 -30.81 -20.56
CA GLY A 673 11.79 -29.60 -20.32
C GLY A 673 11.81 -28.60 -21.46
N ARG A 674 10.94 -28.71 -22.45
CA ARG A 674 10.72 -27.69 -23.53
C ARG A 674 12.00 -27.21 -24.22
N GLY A 675 12.90 -28.13 -24.50
CA GLY A 675 14.19 -27.81 -25.14
C GLY A 675 14.03 -27.25 -26.56
N GLN A 676 15.01 -26.49 -27.02
CA GLN A 676 15.00 -25.86 -28.33
C GLN A 676 14.82 -26.87 -29.45
N LYS A 677 14.01 -26.53 -30.45
CA LYS A 677 13.74 -27.33 -31.68
C LYS A 677 13.12 -28.72 -31.37
N THR A 678 12.38 -28.85 -30.28
CA THR A 678 11.66 -30.08 -29.93
C THR A 678 10.16 -29.97 -30.17
N PRO A 679 9.46 -31.09 -30.43
CA PRO A 679 7.98 -31.10 -30.52
C PRO A 679 7.30 -30.67 -29.22
N GLU A 680 7.96 -30.82 -28.11
CA GLU A 680 7.50 -30.40 -26.78
C GLU A 680 7.43 -28.85 -26.67
N LEU A 681 8.42 -28.17 -27.21
CA LEU A 681 8.45 -26.71 -27.34
C LEU A 681 7.30 -26.20 -28.23
N ASP A 682 7.04 -26.91 -29.34
CA ASP A 682 5.92 -26.60 -30.23
C ASP A 682 4.57 -26.73 -29.53
N ARG A 683 4.37 -27.80 -28.77
CA ARG A 683 3.17 -27.97 -27.92
C ARG A 683 3.01 -26.86 -26.89
N ALA A 684 4.11 -26.42 -26.26
CA ALA A 684 4.07 -25.31 -25.34
C ALA A 684 3.63 -24.01 -26.02
N ALA A 685 4.15 -23.72 -27.23
CA ALA A 685 3.73 -22.58 -28.03
C ALA A 685 2.23 -22.62 -28.36
N GLU A 686 1.70 -23.77 -28.78
CA GLU A 686 0.28 -23.98 -29.06
C GLU A 686 -0.60 -23.78 -27.81
N MET A 687 -0.18 -24.32 -26.67
CA MET A 687 -0.89 -24.11 -25.40
C MET A 687 -0.96 -22.63 -25.02
N ILE A 688 0.15 -21.90 -25.11
CA ILE A 688 0.23 -20.49 -24.80
C ILE A 688 -0.63 -19.66 -25.76
N ALA A 689 -0.54 -19.93 -27.07
CA ALA A 689 -1.35 -19.25 -28.08
C ALA A 689 -2.85 -19.46 -27.85
N SER A 690 -3.27 -20.70 -27.50
CA SER A 690 -4.66 -20.99 -27.14
C SER A 690 -5.09 -20.21 -25.90
N ALA A 691 -4.27 -20.20 -24.85
CA ALA A 691 -4.59 -19.49 -23.61
C ALA A 691 -4.70 -17.97 -23.82
N MET A 692 -3.85 -17.37 -24.65
CA MET A 692 -3.93 -15.95 -25.03
C MET A 692 -5.22 -15.66 -25.80
N LYS A 693 -5.60 -16.54 -26.72
CA LYS A 693 -6.84 -16.40 -27.49
C LYS A 693 -8.06 -16.53 -26.57
N ASP A 694 -8.06 -17.50 -25.67
CA ASP A 694 -9.14 -17.71 -24.70
C ASP A 694 -9.25 -16.54 -23.71
N ALA A 695 -8.14 -15.85 -23.45
CA ALA A 695 -8.13 -14.61 -22.67
C ALA A 695 -8.70 -13.40 -23.44
N GLY A 696 -8.97 -13.53 -24.74
CA GLY A 696 -9.54 -12.46 -25.58
C GLY A 696 -8.52 -11.59 -26.30
N LEU A 697 -7.24 -12.00 -26.37
CA LEU A 697 -6.24 -11.29 -27.13
C LEU A 697 -6.28 -11.63 -28.63
N GLU A 698 -5.86 -10.67 -29.46
CA GLU A 698 -5.53 -10.93 -30.84
C GLU A 698 -4.16 -11.62 -30.91
N VAL A 699 -4.14 -12.91 -31.23
CA VAL A 699 -2.89 -13.66 -31.37
C VAL A 699 -2.35 -13.48 -32.79
N LEU A 700 -1.16 -12.95 -32.94
CA LEU A 700 -0.49 -12.75 -34.23
C LEU A 700 -0.01 -14.08 -34.78
N PRO A 701 0.14 -14.19 -36.14
CA PRO A 701 0.77 -15.36 -36.73
C PRO A 701 2.17 -15.58 -36.13
N ALA A 702 2.50 -16.84 -35.83
CA ALA A 702 3.80 -17.20 -35.30
C ALA A 702 4.92 -16.87 -36.29
N ASP A 703 6.04 -16.36 -35.79
CA ASP A 703 7.27 -16.22 -36.60
C ASP A 703 7.73 -17.63 -37.01
N PRO A 704 7.97 -17.87 -38.32
CA PRO A 704 8.29 -19.19 -38.81
C PRO A 704 9.67 -19.71 -38.34
N GLU A 705 10.57 -18.81 -37.95
CA GLU A 705 11.92 -19.16 -37.54
C GLU A 705 12.05 -19.38 -36.04
N MET A 706 11.39 -18.52 -35.24
CA MET A 706 11.57 -18.50 -33.78
C MET A 706 10.32 -18.85 -32.96
N LYS A 707 9.13 -18.95 -33.57
CA LYS A 707 7.89 -19.35 -32.88
C LYS A 707 7.55 -18.55 -31.59
N ASN A 708 7.97 -17.28 -31.50
CA ASN A 708 7.47 -16.41 -30.43
C ASN A 708 5.93 -16.35 -30.51
N VAL A 709 5.25 -16.44 -29.36
CA VAL A 709 3.80 -16.31 -29.30
C VAL A 709 3.48 -14.88 -28.88
N VAL A 710 2.76 -14.14 -29.74
CA VAL A 710 2.47 -12.73 -29.54
C VAL A 710 0.96 -12.51 -29.45
N GLY A 711 0.49 -12.08 -28.27
CA GLY A 711 -0.89 -11.67 -28.02
C GLY A 711 -0.99 -10.15 -27.88
N VAL A 712 -2.01 -9.55 -28.50
CA VAL A 712 -2.18 -8.10 -28.55
C VAL A 712 -3.51 -7.70 -27.90
N LEU A 713 -3.44 -6.81 -26.92
CA LEU A 713 -4.55 -6.09 -26.35
C LEU A 713 -4.54 -4.64 -26.87
N ARG A 714 -5.41 -4.35 -27.85
CA ARG A 714 -5.39 -3.05 -28.55
C ARG A 714 -5.82 -1.92 -27.63
N GLY A 715 -5.06 -0.82 -27.69
CA GLY A 715 -5.37 0.41 -26.98
C GLY A 715 -6.60 1.13 -27.53
N ALA A 716 -7.20 1.96 -26.69
CA ALA A 716 -8.40 2.75 -27.01
C ALA A 716 -8.08 4.09 -27.68
N LYS A 717 -6.90 4.69 -27.43
CA LYS A 717 -6.54 6.01 -27.95
C LYS A 717 -5.96 5.93 -29.37
N PRO A 718 -6.66 6.49 -30.38
CA PRO A 718 -6.20 6.42 -31.78
C PRO A 718 -4.86 7.12 -32.01
N GLU A 719 -4.54 8.17 -31.26
CA GLU A 719 -3.29 8.92 -31.33
C GLU A 719 -2.08 8.09 -30.85
N TRP A 720 -2.32 7.03 -30.08
CA TRP A 720 -1.27 6.10 -29.60
C TRP A 720 -1.27 4.73 -30.30
N LYS A 721 -1.93 4.62 -31.44
CA LYS A 721 -2.13 3.34 -32.17
C LYS A 721 -0.81 2.60 -32.51
N GLU A 722 0.30 3.32 -32.72
CA GLU A 722 1.62 2.76 -33.03
C GLU A 722 2.51 2.57 -31.79
N SER A 723 2.09 3.12 -30.64
CA SER A 723 2.84 3.04 -29.40
C SER A 723 2.38 1.82 -28.58
N SER A 724 3.32 1.17 -27.91
CA SER A 724 3.04 -0.04 -27.14
C SER A 724 3.77 -0.10 -25.81
N VAL A 725 3.27 -0.97 -24.94
CA VAL A 725 3.96 -1.54 -23.78
C VAL A 725 4.14 -3.02 -24.07
N VAL A 726 5.31 -3.58 -23.79
CA VAL A 726 5.58 -5.01 -23.96
C VAL A 726 5.70 -5.69 -22.60
N VAL A 727 5.04 -6.84 -22.45
CA VAL A 727 5.22 -7.76 -21.33
C VAL A 727 5.78 -9.06 -21.89
N GLY A 728 6.91 -9.50 -21.38
CA GLY A 728 7.62 -10.68 -21.89
C GLY A 728 7.86 -11.75 -20.83
N ALA A 729 7.94 -13.00 -21.27
CA ALA A 729 8.47 -14.13 -20.54
C ALA A 729 8.94 -15.19 -21.54
N HIS A 730 10.05 -15.90 -21.30
CA HIS A 730 10.42 -17.02 -22.17
C HIS A 730 9.69 -18.29 -21.75
N TYR A 731 9.49 -19.21 -22.71
CA TYR A 731 8.79 -20.47 -22.47
C TYR A 731 9.62 -21.72 -22.80
N ASP A 732 10.80 -21.56 -23.43
CA ASP A 732 11.79 -22.63 -23.60
C ASP A 732 12.55 -22.87 -22.29
N HIS A 733 13.20 -24.04 -22.18
CA HIS A 733 14.14 -24.35 -21.12
C HIS A 733 15.18 -25.38 -21.64
N LEU A 734 16.01 -25.91 -20.77
CA LEU A 734 17.15 -26.73 -21.12
C LEU A 734 16.82 -28.11 -21.76
N GLY A 735 15.58 -28.56 -21.61
CA GLY A 735 15.11 -29.80 -22.21
C GLY A 735 15.49 -31.05 -21.44
N MET A 736 15.71 -32.14 -22.17
CA MET A 736 16.20 -33.43 -21.69
C MET A 736 17.34 -33.90 -22.62
N PRO A 737 18.60 -33.55 -22.29
CA PRO A 737 19.74 -34.00 -23.03
C PRO A 737 19.80 -35.55 -23.11
N GLN A 738 20.43 -36.12 -24.15
CA GLN A 738 20.59 -37.56 -24.30
C GLN A 738 21.25 -38.13 -23.04
N ASP A 739 20.63 -39.18 -22.45
CA ASP A 739 21.08 -39.86 -21.24
C ASP A 739 21.15 -39.05 -19.94
N ALA A 740 20.53 -37.84 -19.91
CA ALA A 740 20.47 -36.98 -18.74
C ALA A 740 19.06 -36.92 -18.12
N LYS A 741 19.00 -36.41 -16.88
CA LYS A 741 17.72 -36.12 -16.23
C LYS A 741 17.04 -34.96 -16.96
N MET A 742 15.69 -34.96 -16.97
CA MET A 742 14.89 -33.85 -17.48
C MET A 742 15.06 -32.60 -16.59
N PHE A 743 15.14 -31.44 -17.21
CA PHE A 743 15.11 -30.14 -16.56
C PHE A 743 13.68 -29.59 -16.68
N PRO A 744 12.84 -29.64 -15.63
CA PRO A 744 11.42 -29.27 -15.74
C PRO A 744 11.20 -27.79 -16.02
N GLY A 745 12.05 -26.90 -15.45
CA GLY A 745 11.94 -25.46 -15.60
C GLY A 745 10.61 -24.91 -15.06
N ALA A 746 10.30 -25.23 -13.81
CA ALA A 746 9.06 -24.78 -13.21
C ALA A 746 9.14 -23.31 -12.80
N ASP A 747 10.24 -22.91 -12.15
CA ASP A 747 10.52 -21.52 -11.84
C ASP A 747 11.12 -20.82 -13.06
N ASP A 748 12.04 -21.47 -13.74
CA ASP A 748 12.71 -21.02 -14.96
C ASP A 748 12.15 -21.74 -16.20
N ASN A 749 11.17 -21.23 -16.98
CA ASN A 749 10.40 -20.04 -16.68
C ASN A 749 8.90 -20.29 -16.95
N ALA A 750 8.41 -21.47 -16.51
CA ALA A 750 6.97 -21.72 -16.53
C ALA A 750 6.23 -20.74 -15.59
N SER A 751 6.90 -20.26 -14.52
CA SER A 751 6.38 -19.28 -13.57
C SER A 751 6.09 -17.94 -14.25
N GLY A 752 7.01 -17.41 -15.05
CA GLY A 752 6.83 -16.17 -15.81
C GLY A 752 5.70 -16.27 -16.82
N ILE A 753 5.61 -17.39 -17.56
CA ILE A 753 4.50 -17.64 -18.48
C ILE A 753 3.15 -17.71 -17.75
N ALA A 754 3.10 -18.33 -16.57
CA ALA A 754 1.87 -18.41 -15.78
C ALA A 754 1.36 -17.01 -15.38
N VAL A 755 2.26 -16.15 -14.93
CA VAL A 755 1.94 -14.74 -14.60
C VAL A 755 1.53 -13.98 -15.84
N LEU A 756 2.26 -14.11 -16.96
CA LEU A 756 1.96 -13.43 -18.23
C LEU A 756 0.55 -13.76 -18.74
N LEU A 757 0.15 -15.02 -18.74
CA LEU A 757 -1.17 -15.46 -19.21
C LEU A 757 -2.29 -15.01 -18.28
N GLU A 758 -2.09 -15.06 -16.97
CA GLU A 758 -3.10 -14.61 -16.02
C GLU A 758 -3.27 -13.08 -16.05
N LEU A 759 -2.17 -12.33 -16.22
CA LEU A 759 -2.19 -10.88 -16.44
C LEU A 759 -2.94 -10.52 -17.72
N ALA A 760 -2.66 -11.23 -18.82
CA ALA A 760 -3.33 -11.05 -20.10
C ALA A 760 -4.86 -11.21 -19.96
N ARG A 761 -5.29 -12.26 -19.27
CA ARG A 761 -6.72 -12.53 -19.00
C ARG A 761 -7.36 -11.42 -18.18
N GLN A 762 -6.72 -11.02 -17.10
CA GLN A 762 -7.24 -10.00 -16.20
C GLN A 762 -7.36 -8.64 -16.92
N MET A 763 -6.34 -8.23 -17.67
CA MET A 763 -6.34 -6.96 -18.39
C MET A 763 -7.37 -6.95 -19.53
N ALA A 764 -7.52 -8.04 -20.29
CA ALA A 764 -8.54 -8.14 -21.34
C ALA A 764 -9.97 -8.09 -20.76
N GLY A 765 -10.18 -8.67 -19.56
CA GLY A 765 -11.45 -8.61 -18.83
C GLY A 765 -11.79 -7.23 -18.25
N SER A 766 -10.79 -6.39 -18.02
CA SER A 766 -10.96 -5.05 -17.41
C SER A 766 -11.21 -3.92 -18.44
N GLY A 767 -11.31 -4.25 -19.73
CA GLY A 767 -11.53 -3.28 -20.80
C GLY A 767 -10.27 -2.94 -21.60
N LYS A 768 -10.37 -1.94 -22.48
CA LYS A 768 -9.25 -1.55 -23.35
C LYS A 768 -8.36 -0.55 -22.62
N PRO A 769 -7.04 -0.81 -22.52
CA PRO A 769 -6.08 0.17 -22.03
C PRO A 769 -6.00 1.37 -22.99
N SER A 770 -5.49 2.52 -22.54
CA SER A 770 -5.29 3.67 -23.43
C SER A 770 -4.28 3.36 -24.55
N ARG A 771 -3.17 2.69 -24.22
CA ARG A 771 -2.12 2.27 -25.17
C ARG A 771 -2.16 0.76 -25.37
N THR A 772 -1.76 0.29 -26.56
CA THR A 772 -1.66 -1.14 -26.87
C THR A 772 -0.68 -1.84 -25.94
N VAL A 773 -1.12 -2.95 -25.32
CA VAL A 773 -0.27 -3.85 -24.52
C VAL A 773 -0.03 -5.13 -25.32
N ILE A 774 1.22 -5.51 -25.45
CA ILE A 774 1.66 -6.68 -26.22
C ILE A 774 2.25 -7.70 -25.25
N PHE A 775 1.70 -8.89 -25.21
CA PHE A 775 2.16 -10.02 -24.42
C PHE A 775 2.98 -10.94 -25.32
N VAL A 776 4.24 -11.18 -24.96
CA VAL A 776 5.14 -11.99 -25.78
C VAL A 776 5.70 -13.15 -24.96
N ALA A 777 5.38 -14.38 -25.35
CA ALA A 777 6.11 -15.54 -24.91
C ALA A 777 7.29 -15.77 -25.85
N PHE A 778 8.50 -15.53 -25.36
CA PHE A 778 9.73 -15.67 -26.13
C PHE A 778 10.20 -17.11 -26.14
N THR A 779 10.92 -17.49 -27.23
CA THR A 779 11.64 -18.74 -27.33
C THR A 779 13.13 -18.50 -27.58
N GLY A 780 14.00 -19.48 -27.28
CA GLY A 780 15.42 -19.34 -27.46
C GLY A 780 16.11 -18.35 -26.55
N GLU A 781 15.55 -18.10 -25.39
CA GLU A 781 16.18 -17.32 -24.32
C GLU A 781 17.45 -18.04 -23.88
N GLU A 782 17.32 -19.34 -23.54
CA GLU A 782 18.39 -20.25 -23.09
C GLU A 782 19.49 -20.46 -24.14
N ALA A 783 19.17 -20.24 -25.39
CA ALA A 783 20.12 -20.27 -26.54
C ALA A 783 20.74 -18.90 -26.83
N GLY A 784 20.61 -17.93 -25.95
CA GLY A 784 21.21 -16.59 -26.08
C GLY A 784 20.26 -15.50 -26.57
N LEU A 785 19.06 -15.45 -26.06
CA LEU A 785 18.04 -14.40 -26.28
C LEU A 785 17.59 -14.34 -27.77
N LEU A 786 17.54 -15.49 -28.46
CA LEU A 786 17.28 -15.49 -29.89
C LEU A 786 15.89 -14.94 -30.24
N GLY A 787 14.87 -15.28 -29.44
CA GLY A 787 13.49 -14.88 -29.70
C GLY A 787 13.27 -13.39 -29.48
N SER A 788 13.77 -12.80 -28.39
CA SER A 788 13.68 -11.37 -28.17
C SER A 788 14.48 -10.55 -29.18
N LYS A 789 15.67 -11.01 -29.56
CA LYS A 789 16.46 -10.37 -30.65
C LYS A 789 15.69 -10.38 -31.96
N ARG A 790 15.05 -11.49 -32.29
CA ARG A 790 14.23 -11.61 -33.50
C ARG A 790 13.02 -10.68 -33.44
N TYR A 791 12.35 -10.63 -32.28
CA TYR A 791 11.18 -9.77 -32.07
C TYR A 791 11.52 -8.28 -32.28
N VAL A 792 12.60 -7.81 -31.67
CA VAL A 792 13.05 -6.41 -31.75
C VAL A 792 13.47 -6.02 -33.16
N ALA A 793 14.10 -6.95 -33.93
CA ALA A 793 14.55 -6.71 -35.28
C ALA A 793 13.45 -6.86 -36.35
N ALA A 794 12.38 -7.58 -36.07
CA ALA A 794 11.32 -7.88 -37.03
C ALA A 794 10.44 -6.66 -37.33
N PRO A 795 9.96 -6.49 -38.57
CA PRO A 795 8.94 -5.52 -38.90
C PRO A 795 7.66 -5.82 -38.11
N SER A 796 7.12 -4.79 -37.44
CA SER A 796 5.91 -4.91 -36.61
C SER A 796 5.04 -3.68 -36.76
N PRO A 797 3.69 -3.79 -36.65
CA PRO A 797 2.81 -2.65 -36.50
C PRO A 797 3.14 -1.79 -35.26
N TRP A 798 3.84 -2.39 -34.28
CA TRP A 798 4.34 -1.73 -33.08
C TRP A 798 5.85 -1.94 -32.97
N PRO A 799 6.66 -1.16 -33.72
CA PRO A 799 8.11 -1.35 -33.73
C PRO A 799 8.72 -1.01 -32.36
N ALA A 800 9.84 -1.65 -32.04
CA ALA A 800 10.50 -1.53 -30.73
C ALA A 800 10.77 -0.06 -30.34
N ASN A 801 11.16 0.79 -31.31
CA ASN A 801 11.39 2.23 -31.04
C ASN A 801 10.11 3.04 -30.73
N LYS A 802 8.92 2.45 -30.78
CA LYS A 802 7.64 3.01 -30.33
C LYS A 802 7.12 2.35 -29.07
N THR A 803 7.83 1.37 -28.54
CA THR A 803 7.58 0.77 -27.22
C THR A 803 8.10 1.72 -26.15
N ILE A 804 7.21 2.15 -25.24
CA ILE A 804 7.57 3.11 -24.18
C ILE A 804 8.24 2.46 -22.99
N GLY A 805 8.04 1.16 -22.81
CA GLY A 805 8.66 0.35 -21.77
C GLY A 805 8.36 -1.13 -21.94
N MET A 806 9.29 -1.96 -21.48
CA MET A 806 9.13 -3.43 -21.47
C MET A 806 9.29 -3.95 -20.06
N VAL A 807 8.41 -4.89 -19.68
CA VAL A 807 8.41 -5.59 -18.40
C VAL A 807 8.61 -7.07 -18.66
N ASN A 808 9.74 -7.61 -18.23
CA ASN A 808 10.09 -9.02 -18.35
C ASN A 808 9.78 -9.79 -17.07
N LEU A 809 9.31 -11.03 -17.21
CA LEU A 809 9.00 -11.95 -16.13
C LEU A 809 9.91 -13.17 -16.29
N ASP A 810 10.81 -13.34 -15.35
CA ASP A 810 11.74 -14.47 -15.40
C ASP A 810 12.14 -14.89 -13.99
N THR A 811 11.95 -16.19 -13.71
CA THR A 811 12.24 -16.81 -12.40
C THR A 811 11.47 -16.10 -11.26
N VAL A 812 10.13 -16.14 -11.36
CA VAL A 812 9.23 -15.37 -10.47
C VAL A 812 8.39 -16.24 -9.50
N GLY A 813 8.68 -17.51 -9.40
CA GLY A 813 7.89 -18.48 -8.66
C GLY A 813 8.37 -18.79 -7.23
N ARG A 814 9.42 -18.12 -6.72
CA ARG A 814 10.06 -18.45 -5.43
C ARG A 814 10.08 -17.27 -4.45
N LEU A 815 9.01 -16.50 -4.38
CA LEU A 815 8.98 -15.29 -3.56
C LEU A 815 9.07 -15.57 -2.06
N ALA A 816 8.36 -16.56 -1.54
CA ALA A 816 8.28 -16.90 -0.11
C ALA A 816 8.11 -15.62 0.77
N SER A 817 9.06 -15.37 1.68
CA SER A 817 9.12 -14.15 2.50
C SER A 817 10.04 -13.07 1.92
N GLY A 818 10.56 -13.28 0.69
CA GLY A 818 11.48 -12.35 0.03
C GLY A 818 10.80 -11.14 -0.59
N LYS A 819 11.57 -10.37 -1.36
CA LYS A 819 11.11 -9.22 -2.13
C LYS A 819 11.07 -9.55 -3.62
N ILE A 820 10.17 -8.91 -4.33
CA ILE A 820 10.20 -8.88 -5.80
C ILE A 820 11.29 -7.90 -6.22
N LEU A 821 12.36 -8.40 -6.80
CA LEU A 821 13.45 -7.58 -7.34
C LEU A 821 13.06 -7.13 -8.76
N VAL A 822 13.16 -5.83 -9.02
CA VAL A 822 12.91 -5.25 -10.36
C VAL A 822 14.23 -4.76 -10.90
N LEU A 823 14.89 -5.61 -11.67
CA LEU A 823 16.24 -5.39 -12.23
C LEU A 823 16.17 -4.46 -13.44
N GLY A 824 17.20 -3.63 -13.66
CA GLY A 824 17.26 -2.72 -14.79
C GLY A 824 16.49 -1.41 -14.59
N ALA A 825 16.12 -1.07 -13.36
CA ALA A 825 15.42 0.18 -13.04
C ALA A 825 16.22 1.44 -13.44
N GLY A 826 17.54 1.33 -13.61
CA GLY A 826 18.40 2.40 -14.13
C GLY A 826 18.22 2.71 -15.62
N SER A 827 17.38 1.98 -16.37
CA SER A 827 17.13 2.22 -17.79
C SER A 827 16.30 3.47 -18.09
N ALA A 828 15.55 3.99 -17.09
CA ALA A 828 14.85 5.28 -17.17
C ALA A 828 14.71 5.91 -15.77
N ASP A 829 14.47 7.22 -15.72
CA ASP A 829 14.36 7.98 -14.48
C ASP A 829 13.14 7.57 -13.63
N GLU A 830 12.03 7.23 -14.27
CA GLU A 830 10.77 7.00 -13.60
C GLU A 830 10.61 5.60 -12.99
N TRP A 831 11.42 4.61 -13.39
CA TRP A 831 11.25 3.23 -12.94
C TRP A 831 11.22 3.07 -11.43
N ILE A 832 12.10 3.77 -10.69
CA ILE A 832 12.14 3.68 -9.24
C ILE A 832 10.80 4.11 -8.61
N HIS A 833 10.14 5.12 -9.19
CA HIS A 833 8.86 5.63 -8.71
C HIS A 833 7.72 4.70 -9.05
N ILE A 834 7.73 4.17 -10.28
CA ILE A 834 6.73 3.23 -10.77
C ILE A 834 6.77 1.95 -9.94
N VAL A 835 7.97 1.41 -9.68
CA VAL A 835 8.17 0.19 -8.86
C VAL A 835 7.73 0.41 -7.41
N ASN A 836 8.18 1.50 -6.78
CA ASN A 836 7.80 1.82 -5.41
C ASN A 836 6.29 2.08 -5.28
N GLY A 837 5.69 2.75 -6.28
CA GLY A 837 4.24 2.95 -6.36
C GLY A 837 3.47 1.65 -6.48
N ALA A 838 3.92 0.72 -7.35
CA ALA A 838 3.31 -0.60 -7.50
C ALA A 838 3.41 -1.41 -6.20
N GLY A 839 4.56 -1.40 -5.53
CA GLY A 839 4.72 -2.04 -4.21
C GLY A 839 3.78 -1.45 -3.16
N TYR A 840 3.63 -0.13 -3.13
CA TYR A 840 2.72 0.54 -2.20
C TYR A 840 1.25 0.18 -2.44
N VAL A 841 0.81 0.21 -3.70
CA VAL A 841 -0.58 -0.09 -4.08
C VAL A 841 -0.94 -1.54 -3.82
N THR A 842 -0.02 -2.46 -4.07
CA THR A 842 -0.26 -3.91 -3.94
C THR A 842 0.04 -4.46 -2.55
N GLY A 843 0.75 -3.69 -1.71
CA GLY A 843 1.28 -4.19 -0.44
C GLY A 843 2.39 -5.23 -0.59
N ALA A 844 2.83 -5.53 -1.82
CA ALA A 844 3.89 -6.49 -2.06
C ALA A 844 5.27 -5.89 -1.77
N PRO A 845 6.19 -6.61 -1.12
CA PRO A 845 7.55 -6.15 -0.94
C PRO A 845 8.28 -6.13 -2.28
N VAL A 846 8.70 -4.94 -2.73
CA VAL A 846 9.43 -4.73 -3.97
C VAL A 846 10.77 -4.03 -3.72
N SER A 847 11.72 -4.21 -4.62
CA SER A 847 12.99 -3.46 -4.64
C SER A 847 13.36 -3.09 -6.07
N ALA A 848 13.56 -1.80 -6.33
CA ALA A 848 14.05 -1.31 -7.61
C ALA A 848 15.59 -1.42 -7.66
N VAL A 849 16.11 -2.36 -8.46
CA VAL A 849 17.53 -2.58 -8.64
C VAL A 849 17.99 -1.83 -9.89
N MET A 850 18.88 -0.85 -9.71
CA MET A 850 19.28 0.06 -10.80
C MET A 850 20.05 -0.67 -11.92
N ASN A 851 20.86 -1.65 -11.55
CA ASN A 851 21.66 -2.42 -12.50
C ASN A 851 20.83 -3.50 -13.20
N ASP A 852 21.12 -3.73 -14.46
CA ASP A 852 20.68 -4.90 -15.22
C ASP A 852 21.85 -5.88 -15.34
N PRO A 853 21.79 -7.08 -14.73
CA PRO A 853 22.84 -8.09 -14.92
C PRO A 853 22.85 -8.67 -16.34
N GLY A 854 21.82 -8.41 -17.15
CA GLY A 854 21.76 -8.79 -18.55
C GLY A 854 21.52 -10.27 -18.77
N GLY A 855 20.82 -10.91 -17.87
CA GLY A 855 20.61 -12.37 -17.84
C GLY A 855 19.35 -12.84 -18.57
N SER A 856 18.46 -11.95 -19.08
CA SER A 856 17.19 -12.35 -19.69
C SER A 856 16.75 -11.36 -20.79
N ASP A 857 15.54 -11.52 -21.35
CA ASP A 857 15.02 -10.88 -22.56
C ASP A 857 14.94 -9.35 -22.51
N GLN A 858 14.80 -8.72 -21.31
CA GLN A 858 14.83 -7.25 -21.14
C GLN A 858 16.12 -6.64 -21.68
N LYS A 859 17.24 -7.36 -21.63
CA LYS A 859 18.53 -6.92 -22.16
C LYS A 859 18.45 -6.53 -23.63
N THR A 860 17.76 -7.32 -24.44
CA THR A 860 17.61 -7.06 -25.89
C THR A 860 16.89 -5.72 -26.14
N PHE A 861 15.88 -5.40 -25.32
CA PHE A 861 15.16 -4.12 -25.41
C PHE A 861 16.04 -2.95 -24.94
N ILE A 862 16.79 -3.12 -23.86
CA ILE A 862 17.75 -2.13 -23.36
C ILE A 862 18.80 -1.83 -24.44
N GLU A 863 19.36 -2.85 -25.09
CA GLU A 863 20.33 -2.71 -26.20
C GLU A 863 19.71 -2.02 -27.43
N ALA A 864 18.40 -2.15 -27.63
CA ALA A 864 17.66 -1.45 -28.67
C ALA A 864 17.21 -0.02 -28.28
N GLY A 865 17.60 0.47 -27.08
CA GLY A 865 17.26 1.80 -26.61
C GLY A 865 15.86 1.91 -25.96
N VAL A 866 15.20 0.80 -25.67
CA VAL A 866 13.90 0.76 -25.00
C VAL A 866 14.10 0.57 -23.49
N PRO A 867 13.59 1.46 -22.63
CA PRO A 867 13.61 1.24 -21.19
C PRO A 867 12.91 -0.07 -20.81
N ALA A 868 13.62 -0.95 -20.11
CA ALA A 868 13.08 -2.26 -19.75
C ALA A 868 13.53 -2.70 -18.37
N VAL A 869 12.69 -3.49 -17.71
CA VAL A 869 12.96 -4.08 -16.41
C VAL A 869 12.61 -5.57 -16.41
N GLN A 870 13.24 -6.33 -15.51
CA GLN A 870 12.91 -7.73 -15.24
C GLN A 870 12.41 -7.85 -13.79
N LEU A 871 11.25 -8.49 -13.59
CA LEU A 871 10.83 -8.99 -12.28
C LEU A 871 11.49 -10.34 -12.02
N PHE A 872 11.99 -10.51 -10.80
CA PHE A 872 12.75 -11.63 -10.34
C PHE A 872 12.49 -11.88 -8.84
N THR A 873 12.39 -13.11 -8.38
CA THR A 873 12.14 -13.42 -6.96
C THR A 873 13.36 -13.90 -6.20
N GLY A 874 14.53 -13.76 -6.77
CA GLY A 874 15.81 -14.10 -6.14
C GLY A 874 16.41 -15.38 -6.67
N ALA A 875 17.74 -15.51 -6.50
CA ALA A 875 18.47 -16.69 -6.90
C ALA A 875 18.11 -17.87 -5.96
N ASN A 876 18.00 -19.06 -6.51
CA ASN A 876 17.75 -20.27 -5.74
C ASN A 876 18.66 -21.44 -6.21
N ALA A 877 18.80 -22.45 -5.38
CA ALA A 877 19.70 -23.58 -5.66
C ALA A 877 19.20 -24.52 -6.77
N ASP A 878 17.93 -24.42 -7.15
CA ASP A 878 17.31 -25.25 -8.18
C ASP A 878 17.45 -24.65 -9.59
N TYR A 879 17.97 -23.43 -9.73
CA TYR A 879 18.16 -22.76 -11.01
C TYR A 879 19.02 -23.60 -11.94
N HIS A 880 18.52 -23.91 -13.14
CA HIS A 880 19.14 -24.78 -14.13
C HIS A 880 19.45 -26.19 -13.56
N GLN A 881 18.56 -26.72 -12.69
CA GLN A 881 18.67 -28.03 -12.11
C GLN A 881 17.46 -28.92 -12.42
N PRO A 882 17.63 -30.26 -12.49
CA PRO A 882 16.51 -31.19 -12.58
C PRO A 882 15.54 -31.12 -11.39
N THR A 883 15.91 -30.41 -10.34
CA THR A 883 15.13 -30.22 -9.12
C THR A 883 14.25 -28.95 -9.15
N ASP A 884 14.26 -28.19 -10.24
CA ASP A 884 13.32 -27.09 -10.47
C ASP A 884 11.93 -27.62 -10.87
N THR A 885 11.18 -28.04 -9.86
CA THR A 885 9.91 -28.78 -10.00
C THR A 885 8.69 -27.95 -9.54
N PRO A 886 7.47 -28.23 -10.07
CA PRO A 886 6.25 -27.47 -9.78
C PRO A 886 5.84 -27.43 -8.31
N ASP A 887 6.16 -28.46 -7.53
CA ASP A 887 5.82 -28.54 -6.11
C ASP A 887 6.52 -27.48 -5.24
N LYS A 888 7.56 -26.87 -5.78
CA LYS A 888 8.35 -25.84 -5.11
C LYS A 888 7.86 -24.41 -5.42
N ILE A 889 6.87 -24.24 -6.29
CA ILE A 889 6.39 -22.92 -6.71
C ILE A 889 5.45 -22.32 -5.66
N ASP A 890 5.76 -21.10 -5.25
CA ASP A 890 4.92 -20.30 -4.35
C ASP A 890 3.75 -19.65 -5.10
N GLY A 891 2.60 -20.31 -5.08
CA GLY A 891 1.40 -19.79 -5.74
C GLY A 891 0.88 -18.46 -5.17
N ALA A 892 1.07 -18.19 -3.89
CA ALA A 892 0.72 -16.90 -3.27
C ALA A 892 1.69 -15.80 -3.72
N GLY A 893 2.98 -16.15 -3.85
CA GLY A 893 4.00 -15.29 -4.43
C GLY A 893 3.70 -14.91 -5.88
N LEU A 894 3.25 -15.86 -6.71
CA LEU A 894 2.84 -15.60 -8.09
C LEU A 894 1.70 -14.55 -8.17
N VAL A 895 0.73 -14.60 -7.25
CA VAL A 895 -0.35 -13.59 -7.18
C VAL A 895 0.21 -12.20 -6.89
N LYS A 896 1.18 -12.08 -5.99
CA LYS A 896 1.85 -10.80 -5.67
C LYS A 896 2.64 -10.28 -6.87
N VAL A 897 3.39 -11.15 -7.55
CA VAL A 897 4.12 -10.79 -8.78
C VAL A 897 3.15 -10.31 -9.87
N ALA A 898 2.05 -11.03 -10.10
CA ALA A 898 1.03 -10.63 -11.07
C ALA A 898 0.40 -9.27 -10.74
N ALA A 899 0.13 -9.00 -9.46
CA ALA A 899 -0.41 -7.72 -9.00
C ALA A 899 0.57 -6.56 -9.23
N VAL A 900 1.85 -6.73 -8.88
CA VAL A 900 2.89 -5.72 -9.13
C VAL A 900 3.06 -5.50 -10.64
N THR A 901 3.13 -6.57 -11.43
CA THR A 901 3.26 -6.45 -12.89
C THR A 901 2.09 -5.69 -13.50
N ARG A 902 0.86 -5.95 -13.04
CA ARG A 902 -0.32 -5.22 -13.51
C ARG A 902 -0.18 -3.71 -13.27
N GLU A 903 0.25 -3.30 -12.09
CA GLU A 903 0.39 -1.88 -11.76
C GLU A 903 1.48 -1.21 -12.61
N LEU A 904 2.63 -1.87 -12.85
CA LEU A 904 3.66 -1.39 -13.75
C LEU A 904 3.12 -1.18 -15.16
N VAL A 905 2.46 -2.21 -15.70
CA VAL A 905 1.94 -2.21 -17.08
C VAL A 905 0.80 -1.21 -17.24
N ALA A 906 -0.13 -1.14 -16.28
CA ALA A 906 -1.24 -0.17 -16.30
C ALA A 906 -0.71 1.26 -16.28
N TYR A 907 0.26 1.57 -15.43
CA TYR A 907 0.88 2.89 -15.40
C TYR A 907 1.51 3.26 -16.76
N LEU A 908 2.25 2.35 -17.38
CA LEU A 908 2.86 2.57 -18.70
C LEU A 908 1.78 2.74 -19.79
N ALA A 909 0.72 1.95 -19.73
CA ALA A 909 -0.34 2.01 -20.73
C ALA A 909 -1.15 3.32 -20.69
N GLU A 910 -1.26 3.96 -19.52
CA GLU A 910 -2.07 5.15 -19.32
C GLU A 910 -1.29 6.48 -19.39
N ARG A 911 0.05 6.44 -19.22
CA ARG A 911 0.85 7.68 -19.20
C ARG A 911 0.91 8.33 -20.59
N ASP A 912 0.88 9.66 -20.65
CA ASP A 912 0.88 10.47 -21.88
C ASP A 912 2.26 10.60 -22.52
N ARG A 913 3.34 10.51 -21.75
CA ARG A 913 4.72 10.71 -22.20
C ARG A 913 5.53 9.41 -22.15
N PRO A 914 6.50 9.22 -23.05
CA PRO A 914 7.49 8.15 -22.93
C PRO A 914 8.25 8.25 -21.60
N LEU A 915 8.90 7.15 -21.20
CA LEU A 915 9.86 7.18 -20.10
C LEU A 915 11.08 8.02 -20.48
N THR A 916 11.67 8.73 -19.50
CA THR A 916 12.92 9.47 -19.67
C THR A 916 14.08 8.48 -19.69
N SER A 917 14.43 8.02 -20.91
CA SER A 917 15.46 7.00 -21.08
C SER A 917 16.84 7.51 -20.65
N LYS A 918 17.54 6.71 -19.84
CA LYS A 918 18.97 6.88 -19.51
C LYS A 918 19.90 6.07 -20.41
N LEU A 919 19.33 5.39 -21.40
CA LEU A 919 20.06 4.62 -22.39
C LEU A 919 20.67 5.61 -23.39
N GLY A 920 21.96 5.90 -23.27
CA GLY A 920 22.65 6.93 -24.05
C GLY A 920 22.51 6.71 -25.58
N GLY A 921 22.25 7.78 -26.30
CA GLY A 921 22.04 7.82 -27.75
C GLY A 921 23.31 7.63 -28.61
N ALA A 922 24.26 6.84 -28.16
CA ALA A 922 25.35 6.29 -28.97
C ALA A 922 25.67 4.92 -28.36
N ALA A 923 25.45 3.87 -29.12
CA ALA A 923 26.00 2.58 -28.83
C ALA A 923 27.47 2.75 -28.41
N SER A 924 27.77 2.71 -27.13
CA SER A 924 29.13 2.56 -26.65
C SER A 924 29.61 1.25 -27.28
N LYS A 925 30.46 1.35 -28.27
CA LYS A 925 31.27 0.25 -28.80
C LYS A 925 32.23 -0.17 -27.71
N THR A 926 31.69 -0.78 -26.63
CA THR A 926 32.50 -1.61 -25.77
C THR A 926 32.96 -2.78 -26.60
N ALA A 927 34.26 -3.04 -26.56
CA ALA A 927 34.93 -4.11 -27.26
C ALA A 927 34.12 -5.40 -27.20
N ALA A 928 34.04 -6.10 -28.35
CA ALA A 928 33.30 -7.35 -28.47
C ALA A 928 33.66 -8.29 -27.33
N ALA A 929 32.70 -8.47 -26.42
CA ALA A 929 32.79 -9.48 -25.36
C ALA A 929 32.83 -10.87 -26.01
N PRO A 930 33.56 -11.85 -25.47
CA PRO A 930 33.59 -13.19 -26.02
C PRO A 930 32.16 -13.73 -26.15
N SER A 931 31.77 -14.01 -27.39
CA SER A 931 30.51 -14.66 -27.72
C SER A 931 30.61 -16.13 -27.32
N GLY A 932 30.15 -16.46 -26.08
CA GLY A 932 30.13 -17.82 -25.58
C GLY A 932 29.17 -18.01 -24.46
N GLU A 933 28.49 -19.15 -24.39
CA GLU A 933 27.73 -19.58 -23.23
C GLU A 933 28.63 -19.75 -22.01
N ARG A 934 28.15 -19.32 -20.86
CA ARG A 934 28.85 -19.57 -19.61
C ARG A 934 28.78 -21.06 -19.26
N ARG A 935 29.94 -21.77 -19.38
CA ARG A 935 30.04 -23.21 -19.08
C ARG A 935 30.50 -23.52 -17.66
N ALA A 936 31.15 -22.56 -17.04
CA ALA A 936 31.70 -22.72 -15.68
C ALA A 936 30.86 -22.03 -14.61
N SER A 937 30.77 -22.65 -13.46
CA SER A 937 30.06 -22.16 -12.29
C SER A 937 30.94 -22.13 -11.05
N LEU A 938 30.87 -21.04 -10.30
CA LEU A 938 31.46 -20.92 -8.96
C LEU A 938 30.50 -21.41 -7.89
N GLY A 939 29.16 -21.27 -8.10
CA GLY A 939 28.14 -21.66 -7.14
C GLY A 939 27.98 -20.68 -5.97
N SER A 940 28.38 -19.42 -6.17
CA SER A 940 28.06 -18.33 -5.25
C SER A 940 26.67 -17.79 -5.54
N ILE A 941 25.91 -17.41 -4.51
CA ILE A 941 24.58 -16.80 -4.60
C ILE A 941 24.77 -15.30 -4.40
N PRO A 942 24.61 -14.48 -5.46
CA PRO A 942 24.89 -13.05 -5.39
C PRO A 942 23.76 -12.28 -4.70
N ASP A 943 24.14 -11.19 -4.04
CA ASP A 943 23.24 -10.17 -3.53
C ASP A 943 23.00 -9.10 -4.63
N TYR A 944 21.83 -9.10 -5.20
CA TYR A 944 21.44 -8.18 -6.28
C TYR A 944 21.19 -6.74 -5.78
N GLU A 945 20.93 -6.55 -4.47
CA GLU A 945 20.70 -5.23 -3.88
C GLU A 945 21.99 -4.53 -3.44
N PHE A 946 23.15 -5.20 -3.53
CA PHE A 946 24.43 -4.61 -3.10
C PHE A 946 24.92 -3.51 -4.05
N PRO A 947 24.98 -2.24 -3.61
CA PRO A 947 25.31 -1.10 -4.48
C PRO A 947 26.82 -0.86 -4.63
N GLY A 948 27.64 -1.53 -3.82
CA GLY A 948 29.09 -1.28 -3.74
C GLY A 948 29.86 -1.91 -4.90
N PRO A 949 31.14 -1.57 -5.07
CA PRO A 949 32.00 -2.24 -6.01
C PRO A 949 32.23 -3.70 -5.57
N GLY A 950 32.19 -4.63 -6.55
CA GLY A 950 32.28 -6.07 -6.31
C GLY A 950 30.92 -6.78 -6.30
N VAL A 951 30.93 -8.08 -6.00
CA VAL A 951 29.74 -8.90 -5.89
C VAL A 951 29.67 -9.49 -4.49
N ARG A 952 28.77 -8.94 -3.66
CA ARG A 952 28.49 -9.52 -2.34
C ARG A 952 27.70 -10.82 -2.54
N ILE A 953 27.96 -11.82 -1.72
CA ILE A 953 27.22 -13.07 -1.77
C ILE A 953 26.38 -13.24 -0.52
N THR A 954 25.15 -13.75 -0.69
CA THR A 954 24.20 -14.13 0.38
C THR A 954 24.37 -15.60 0.80
N GLY A 955 25.28 -16.33 0.14
CA GLY A 955 25.55 -17.72 0.45
C GLY A 955 26.22 -18.47 -0.71
N THR A 956 26.31 -19.78 -0.57
CA THR A 956 26.87 -20.70 -1.55
C THR A 956 25.94 -21.88 -1.77
N THR A 957 25.91 -22.40 -2.99
CA THR A 957 25.17 -23.63 -3.28
C THR A 957 25.88 -24.83 -2.61
N PRO A 958 25.17 -25.72 -1.91
CA PRO A 958 25.76 -26.89 -1.26
C PRO A 958 26.57 -27.75 -2.25
N GLY A 959 27.79 -28.13 -1.88
CA GLY A 959 28.70 -28.93 -2.69
C GLY A 959 29.43 -28.14 -3.79
N SER A 960 29.19 -26.84 -3.91
CA SER A 960 29.75 -25.99 -4.96
C SER A 960 31.24 -25.70 -4.78
N PRO A 961 31.92 -25.20 -5.85
CA PRO A 961 33.28 -24.66 -5.74
C PRO A 961 33.42 -23.55 -4.71
N ALA A 962 32.46 -22.65 -4.61
CA ALA A 962 32.46 -21.54 -3.65
C ALA A 962 32.43 -22.05 -2.20
N GLU A 963 31.55 -23.03 -1.89
CA GLU A 963 31.51 -23.66 -0.57
C GLU A 963 32.81 -24.36 -0.23
N LYS A 964 33.35 -25.19 -1.17
CA LYS A 964 34.61 -25.90 -0.99
C LYS A 964 35.80 -24.98 -0.84
N ALA A 965 35.80 -23.82 -1.46
CA ALA A 965 36.80 -22.77 -1.32
C ALA A 965 36.66 -21.98 -0.01
N GLY A 966 35.60 -22.21 0.79
CA GLY A 966 35.37 -21.55 2.06
C GLY A 966 34.84 -20.12 1.94
N LEU A 967 34.13 -19.81 0.84
CA LEU A 967 33.38 -18.56 0.71
C LEU A 967 32.18 -18.58 1.66
N LYS A 968 31.85 -17.40 2.21
CA LYS A 968 30.79 -17.24 3.23
C LYS A 968 29.83 -16.13 2.85
N GLU A 969 28.64 -16.17 3.42
CA GLU A 969 27.70 -15.06 3.39
C GLU A 969 28.37 -13.76 3.85
N GLY A 970 28.12 -12.65 3.13
CA GLY A 970 28.72 -11.35 3.36
C GLY A 970 30.03 -11.09 2.63
N ASP A 971 30.71 -12.10 2.07
CA ASP A 971 31.91 -11.91 1.25
C ASP A 971 31.60 -11.06 0.02
N VAL A 972 32.48 -10.11 -0.32
CA VAL A 972 32.38 -9.33 -1.55
C VAL A 972 33.46 -9.78 -2.53
N ILE A 973 33.08 -10.46 -3.59
CA ILE A 973 33.99 -10.90 -4.66
C ILE A 973 34.46 -9.66 -5.43
N THR A 974 35.76 -9.39 -5.39
CA THR A 974 36.40 -8.24 -6.05
C THR A 974 37.30 -8.63 -7.22
N LYS A 975 37.67 -9.92 -7.32
CA LYS A 975 38.49 -10.42 -8.42
C LYS A 975 38.27 -11.92 -8.67
N LEU A 976 38.31 -12.33 -9.95
CA LEU A 976 38.29 -13.74 -10.35
C LEU A 976 39.43 -13.99 -11.32
N GLY A 977 40.44 -14.77 -10.91
CA GLY A 977 41.67 -14.93 -11.64
C GLY A 977 42.36 -13.58 -11.90
N ALA A 978 42.62 -13.24 -13.13
CA ALA A 978 43.18 -11.94 -13.52
C ALA A 978 42.15 -10.81 -13.64
N THR A 979 40.85 -11.12 -13.67
CA THR A 979 39.77 -10.18 -13.98
C THR A 979 39.29 -9.50 -12.70
N SER A 980 39.30 -8.16 -12.68
CA SER A 980 38.66 -7.37 -11.63
C SER A 980 37.14 -7.46 -11.77
N VAL A 981 36.45 -7.62 -10.64
CA VAL A 981 35.00 -7.75 -10.55
C VAL A 981 34.47 -6.53 -9.80
N ALA A 982 33.87 -5.58 -10.53
CA ALA A 982 33.20 -4.42 -9.96
C ALA A 982 31.68 -4.60 -9.93
N THR A 983 31.15 -5.43 -10.80
CA THR A 983 29.72 -5.67 -10.95
C THR A 983 29.44 -7.17 -11.13
N LEU A 984 28.18 -7.57 -10.93
CA LEU A 984 27.72 -8.95 -11.22
C LEU A 984 27.95 -9.32 -12.70
N ARG A 985 27.84 -8.33 -13.59
CA ARG A 985 28.14 -8.52 -15.01
C ARG A 985 29.59 -8.90 -15.23
N ASP A 986 30.53 -8.22 -14.57
CA ASP A 986 31.96 -8.53 -14.69
C ASP A 986 32.27 -9.95 -14.21
N LEU A 987 31.64 -10.39 -13.11
CA LEU A 987 31.76 -11.76 -12.62
C LEU A 987 31.23 -12.76 -13.64
N SER A 988 30.09 -12.48 -14.25
CA SER A 988 29.49 -13.34 -15.29
C SER A 988 30.39 -13.43 -16.53
N GLU A 989 30.93 -12.31 -17.00
CA GLU A 989 31.83 -12.28 -18.15
C GLU A 989 33.18 -13.01 -17.86
N ALA A 990 33.71 -12.85 -16.65
CA ALA A 990 34.90 -13.58 -16.21
C ALA A 990 34.67 -15.10 -16.23
N LEU A 991 33.50 -15.56 -15.75
CA LEU A 991 33.16 -16.98 -15.75
C LEU A 991 32.89 -17.54 -17.15
N LYS A 992 32.48 -16.74 -18.16
CA LYS A 992 32.34 -17.15 -19.57
C LYS A 992 33.66 -17.49 -20.24
N ALA A 993 34.72 -16.84 -19.77
CA ALA A 993 36.07 -17.07 -20.30
C ALA A 993 36.76 -18.34 -19.73
N LEU A 994 36.11 -19.02 -18.77
CA LEU A 994 36.66 -20.16 -18.04
C LEU A 994 35.92 -21.45 -18.38
N ALA A 995 36.56 -22.59 -18.16
CA ALA A 995 36.01 -23.91 -18.38
C ALA A 995 35.76 -24.67 -17.07
N PRO A 996 34.80 -25.61 -17.03
CA PRO A 996 34.68 -26.56 -15.92
C PRO A 996 36.00 -27.30 -15.68
N GLY A 997 36.41 -27.41 -14.42
CA GLY A 997 37.69 -27.97 -13.99
C GLY A 997 38.84 -26.97 -13.86
N ASP A 998 38.68 -25.76 -14.38
CA ASP A 998 39.71 -24.69 -14.19
C ASP A 998 39.79 -24.34 -12.69
N THR A 999 41.01 -24.23 -12.17
CA THR A 999 41.24 -23.73 -10.81
C THR A 999 41.68 -22.27 -10.91
N VAL A 1000 40.91 -21.39 -10.29
CA VAL A 1000 41.13 -19.93 -10.33
C VAL A 1000 41.14 -19.34 -8.94
N ASP A 1001 41.91 -18.29 -8.73
CA ASP A 1001 41.95 -17.52 -7.51
C ASP A 1001 40.72 -16.62 -7.41
N VAL A 1002 39.97 -16.73 -6.34
CA VAL A 1002 38.84 -15.84 -6.00
C VAL A 1002 39.28 -14.90 -4.89
N THR A 1003 39.33 -13.61 -5.16
CA THR A 1003 39.65 -12.60 -4.16
C THR A 1003 38.35 -11.99 -3.65
N VAL A 1004 38.15 -12.09 -2.33
CA VAL A 1004 36.98 -11.51 -1.65
C VAL A 1004 37.42 -10.51 -0.58
N LEU A 1005 36.56 -9.56 -0.31
CA LEU A 1005 36.64 -8.68 0.85
C LEU A 1005 35.73 -9.27 1.94
N ARG A 1006 36.29 -9.71 3.06
CA ARG A 1006 35.61 -10.26 4.24
C ARG A 1006 35.97 -9.39 5.44
N ASP A 1007 35.02 -8.77 6.12
CA ASP A 1007 35.23 -7.92 7.29
C ASP A 1007 36.31 -6.84 7.06
N GLY A 1008 36.33 -6.28 5.84
CA GLY A 1008 37.28 -5.26 5.42
C GLY A 1008 38.67 -5.78 5.04
N GLN A 1009 38.92 -7.08 5.11
CA GLN A 1009 40.20 -7.71 4.74
C GLN A 1009 40.11 -8.43 3.41
N SER A 1010 41.11 -8.26 2.54
CA SER A 1010 41.20 -8.96 1.27
C SER A 1010 41.76 -10.36 1.48
N ILE A 1011 40.96 -11.38 1.08
CA ILE A 1011 41.29 -12.79 1.19
C ILE A 1011 41.24 -13.40 -0.20
N THR A 1012 42.28 -14.17 -0.58
CA THR A 1012 42.28 -14.89 -1.86
C THR A 1012 42.28 -16.38 -1.60
N VAL A 1013 41.33 -17.09 -2.22
CA VAL A 1013 41.19 -18.55 -2.10
C VAL A 1013 41.12 -19.20 -3.48
N PRO A 1014 41.74 -20.37 -3.71
CA PRO A 1014 41.60 -21.11 -4.95
C PRO A 1014 40.26 -21.84 -5.01
N ALA A 1015 39.57 -21.75 -6.15
CA ALA A 1015 38.33 -22.49 -6.43
C ALA A 1015 38.42 -23.26 -7.74
N THR A 1016 38.11 -24.57 -7.72
CA THR A 1016 38.04 -25.36 -8.95
C THR A 1016 36.59 -25.33 -9.45
N LEU A 1017 36.39 -24.69 -10.62
CA LEU A 1017 35.06 -24.42 -11.18
C LEU A 1017 34.34 -25.72 -11.58
N ALA A 1018 33.03 -25.76 -11.33
CA ALA A 1018 32.15 -26.84 -11.75
C ALA A 1018 31.54 -26.55 -13.14
N ALA A 1019 30.95 -27.53 -13.77
CA ALA A 1019 30.06 -27.33 -14.92
C ALA A 1019 28.80 -26.58 -14.44
N ARG A 1020 28.32 -25.67 -15.28
CA ARG A 1020 27.06 -24.96 -15.03
C ARG A 1020 25.88 -25.87 -15.36
#